data_c5a479fc2dad31a1e3687f586259a6d2
#
_entry.id   c5a479fc2dad31a1e3687f586259a6d2
#
_cell.length_a   1.000
_cell.length_b   1.000
_cell.length_c   1.000
_cell.angle_alpha   90.00
_cell.angle_beta   90.00
_cell.angle_gamma   90.00
#
_symmetry.space_group_name_H-M   'P 1'
#
loop_
_entity.id
_entity.type
_entity.pdbx_description
1 polymer ?
#
loop_
_entity_poly.entity_id
_entity_poly.type
_entity_poly.pdbx_seq_one_letter_code
_entity_poly.pdbx_strand_id
1 'polypeptide(L)'
;MDLYEGTKKILALPGYVNDGHFWWPFSSQPGVSRGPIYLHNFLRPWLGIGMRILGISAFYHDSAAALVEDGRVTAAAQEERFTRKKHDARFPNNAIAYCLDEARIAMRDVDYVAFYDKPFLKFERLLETYLAFAPRGFKSFQMAIPIWLKEKLFQKDLLRKEFRRYDNAVDWQNKLLFAEHHQSHAASAFYPSPFSDAVVLTMDGVGEWATTSVAMGSGNCLEMTREIHFPHSLGLLYSAFTYYTGFKVNSGEYKVMGLAPYGEPKYTQTILDNLIDVKPDGSFRMNQSYFNYCTGLTMTNRRFDVLFGGPPRKPEDQLEQKHMDLAASVQAVTEEVMLRMTRALARETGQTNLCLAGGVALNCVGNGKVLRDGAFENIWVQPAAGDSGGALGAALTAYYHHLGHQRKTDGKTDAMRGAYLGPQYTQGDTEDRLRDAGAVYSVLSDKDVIERTAQALADEKAVAWMQGRMEFGPRALGGRSFLGDPRSPSMQKTLNLKVKYRESFRPFAPSVRSEDAADWFELKGESPYMLMVANVKEDKRRVMTDAEQALFGIDKLNVPRSDIPAVTHVDYSARIQTVHEDTNPRYHALITRFKDLTGCPLVVNTSFNVRGEPIVCTPEDAFRCFMGTEAEILVVGNCFLRKKDQDPALKLNYEDAFDLD
;
A
#
# COMPACT_ATOMS: atom_id res chain seq x y z
N MET A 1 -26.39 -25.21 30.76
CA MET A 1 -26.88 -25.79 29.50
C MET A 1 -27.19 -24.73 28.47
N ASP A 2 -27.29 -23.46 28.87
CA ASP A 2 -27.68 -22.34 27.98
C ASP A 2 -26.52 -21.66 27.22
N LEU A 3 -25.26 -21.96 27.55
CA LEU A 3 -24.08 -21.45 26.83
C LEU A 3 -23.81 -22.17 25.49
N TYR A 4 -24.42 -23.36 25.30
CA TYR A 4 -24.22 -24.16 24.07
C TYR A 4 -25.19 -23.77 22.94
N GLU A 5 -26.31 -23.12 23.25
CA GLU A 5 -27.21 -22.59 22.23
C GLU A 5 -26.77 -21.21 21.69
N GLY A 6 -26.08 -20.41 22.48
CA GLY A 6 -25.48 -19.14 22.02
C GLY A 6 -24.42 -19.32 20.96
N THR A 7 -23.59 -20.36 21.10
CA THR A 7 -22.51 -20.67 20.14
C THR A 7 -23.02 -21.18 18.79
N LYS A 8 -24.17 -21.88 18.77
CA LYS A 8 -24.81 -22.22 17.50
C LYS A 8 -25.37 -21.02 16.75
N LYS A 9 -25.75 -19.96 17.45
CA LYS A 9 -26.22 -18.71 16.84
C LYS A 9 -25.07 -17.93 16.16
N ILE A 10 -23.85 -17.93 16.71
CA ILE A 10 -22.70 -17.24 16.12
C ILE A 10 -22.21 -17.95 14.85
N LEU A 11 -22.28 -19.28 14.80
CA LEU A 11 -21.96 -20.08 13.61
C LEU A 11 -23.13 -20.24 12.63
N ALA A 12 -24.34 -19.94 13.06
CA ALA A 12 -25.58 -20.09 12.33
C ALA A 12 -26.40 -18.79 12.25
N LEU A 13 -25.77 -17.62 12.43
CA LEU A 13 -26.42 -16.38 12.02
C LEU A 13 -26.66 -16.47 10.52
N PRO A 14 -27.91 -16.54 10.08
CA PRO A 14 -28.23 -16.54 8.67
C PRO A 14 -27.80 -15.18 8.14
N GLY A 15 -26.71 -15.13 7.40
CA GLY A 15 -26.62 -14.12 6.36
C GLY A 15 -27.91 -14.29 5.58
N TYR A 16 -28.63 -13.21 5.33
CA TYR A 16 -29.93 -13.22 4.68
C TYR A 16 -29.84 -14.06 3.41
N VAL A 17 -30.30 -15.30 3.50
CA VAL A 17 -30.38 -16.24 2.38
C VAL A 17 -31.76 -16.04 1.79
N ASN A 18 -32.01 -14.91 1.10
CA ASN A 18 -33.18 -14.84 0.24
C ASN A 18 -32.80 -14.64 -1.23
N ASP A 19 -31.61 -14.13 -1.56
CA ASP A 19 -31.25 -13.87 -2.97
C ASP A 19 -29.87 -14.41 -3.37
N GLY A 20 -29.24 -15.30 -2.60
CA GLY A 20 -27.97 -15.93 -2.96
C GLY A 20 -26.72 -15.05 -2.79
N HIS A 21 -26.81 -13.95 -2.08
CA HIS A 21 -25.71 -13.05 -1.78
C HIS A 21 -25.14 -13.27 -0.38
N PHE A 22 -23.82 -13.01 -0.17
CA PHE A 22 -23.12 -13.11 1.11
C PHE A 22 -22.75 -11.77 1.74
N TRP A 23 -23.42 -10.70 1.34
CA TRP A 23 -23.23 -9.40 1.95
C TRP A 23 -24.02 -9.29 3.26
N TRP A 24 -23.40 -8.67 4.27
CA TRP A 24 -24.07 -8.29 5.50
C TRP A 24 -24.65 -6.88 5.33
N PRO A 25 -25.96 -6.66 5.61
CA PRO A 25 -26.48 -5.30 5.60
C PRO A 25 -25.82 -4.48 6.71
N PHE A 26 -25.41 -3.27 6.39
CA PHE A 26 -24.87 -2.34 7.38
C PHE A 26 -25.97 -2.02 8.40
N SER A 27 -25.80 -2.38 9.68
CA SER A 27 -26.69 -1.96 10.74
C SER A 27 -26.35 -0.51 11.09
N SER A 28 -27.10 0.44 10.55
CA SER A 28 -27.07 1.81 11.03
C SER A 28 -27.49 1.82 12.50
N GLN A 29 -26.55 1.86 13.42
CA GLN A 29 -26.86 2.23 14.79
C GLN A 29 -27.25 3.72 14.79
N PRO A 30 -28.49 4.07 15.16
CA PRO A 30 -28.87 5.46 15.31
C PRO A 30 -28.21 5.99 16.58
N GLY A 31 -27.41 7.00 16.47
CA GLY A 31 -27.07 7.79 17.63
C GLY A 31 -25.61 7.89 18.00
N VAL A 32 -24.83 8.55 17.17
CA VAL A 32 -23.85 9.50 17.73
C VAL A 32 -24.66 10.74 18.09
N SER A 33 -25.02 10.88 19.36
CA SER A 33 -25.61 12.10 19.88
C SER A 33 -24.69 13.26 19.51
N ARG A 34 -25.21 14.21 18.74
CA ARG A 34 -24.54 15.49 18.50
C ARG A 34 -24.34 16.13 19.86
N GLY A 35 -23.13 15.98 20.42
CA GLY A 35 -22.72 16.75 21.60
C GLY A 35 -22.80 18.24 21.27
N PRO A 36 -22.93 19.12 22.26
CA PRO A 36 -23.09 20.54 22.02
C PRO A 36 -21.91 21.04 21.20
N ILE A 37 -22.21 21.54 20.00
CA ILE A 37 -21.24 22.27 19.15
C ILE A 37 -20.86 23.52 19.93
N TYR A 38 -19.67 23.55 20.48
CA TYR A 38 -19.17 24.71 21.22
C TYR A 38 -19.16 25.95 20.34
N LEU A 39 -19.70 27.06 20.83
CA LEU A 39 -19.69 28.38 20.18
C LEU A 39 -18.30 28.81 19.68
N HIS A 40 -17.25 28.22 20.21
CA HIS A 40 -15.86 28.49 19.83
C HIS A 40 -15.55 28.16 18.36
N ASN A 41 -16.22 27.19 17.76
CA ASN A 41 -16.02 26.82 16.34
C ASN A 41 -16.69 27.80 15.36
N PHE A 42 -17.65 28.60 15.81
CA PHE A 42 -18.33 29.62 14.98
C PHE A 42 -17.50 30.89 14.76
N LEU A 43 -16.57 31.21 15.64
CA LEU A 43 -15.77 32.45 15.58
C LEU A 43 -14.44 32.30 14.80
N ARG A 44 -13.95 31.08 14.61
CA ARG A 44 -12.66 30.79 13.95
C ARG A 44 -12.57 31.21 12.49
N PRO A 45 -13.59 30.99 11.62
CA PRO A 45 -13.54 31.46 10.24
C PRO A 45 -13.36 32.98 10.12
N TRP A 46 -13.86 33.74 11.11
CA TRP A 46 -13.71 35.19 11.19
C TRP A 46 -12.31 35.62 11.62
N LEU A 47 -11.56 34.75 12.30
CA LEU A 47 -10.20 34.98 12.76
C LEU A 47 -9.14 34.43 11.78
N GLY A 48 -9.56 33.83 10.65
CA GLY A 48 -8.64 33.22 9.68
C GLY A 48 -7.87 32.00 10.21
N ILE A 49 -8.36 31.37 11.30
CA ILE A 49 -7.75 30.16 11.89
C ILE A 49 -8.43 28.94 11.30
N GLY A 50 -7.71 28.20 10.46
CA GLY A 50 -8.20 26.97 9.83
C GLY A 50 -8.43 25.83 10.81
N MET A 51 -9.30 24.87 10.46
CA MET A 51 -9.54 23.63 11.19
C MET A 51 -8.39 22.64 10.94
N ARG A 52 -7.74 22.14 11.99
CA ARG A 52 -6.59 21.23 11.94
C ARG A 52 -6.89 19.90 12.58
N ILE A 53 -6.81 18.84 11.80
CA ILE A 53 -7.09 17.49 12.27
C ILE A 53 -5.86 16.61 12.01
N LEU A 54 -5.35 15.99 13.06
CA LEU A 54 -4.27 15.02 12.99
C LEU A 54 -4.85 13.60 12.99
N GLY A 55 -4.68 12.88 11.91
CA GLY A 55 -5.05 11.47 11.81
C GLY A 55 -3.89 10.56 12.17
N ILE A 56 -4.17 9.43 12.82
CA ILE A 56 -3.15 8.48 13.31
C ILE A 56 -3.60 7.05 13.06
N SER A 57 -2.68 6.24 12.51
CA SER A 57 -2.71 4.77 12.56
C SER A 57 -1.57 4.26 13.43
N ALA A 58 -1.83 3.29 14.33
CA ALA A 58 -0.82 2.75 15.22
C ALA A 58 -1.25 1.43 15.89
N PHE A 59 -0.28 0.74 16.52
CA PHE A 59 -0.45 -0.43 17.37
C PHE A 59 -0.89 -1.72 16.66
N TYR A 60 -0.62 -1.80 15.35
CA TYR A 60 -0.79 -3.05 14.60
C TYR A 60 0.38 -3.24 13.63
N HIS A 61 0.38 -2.60 12.45
CA HIS A 61 1.51 -2.44 11.54
C HIS A 61 1.35 -1.11 10.80
N ASP A 62 2.42 -0.66 10.12
CA ASP A 62 2.40 0.52 9.25
C ASP A 62 1.88 1.81 9.92
N SER A 63 2.36 2.06 11.16
CA SER A 63 2.01 3.29 11.88
C SER A 63 2.33 4.53 11.06
N ALA A 64 1.42 5.51 11.10
CA ALA A 64 1.52 6.73 10.31
C ALA A 64 0.79 7.90 10.97
N ALA A 65 1.13 9.11 10.55
CA ALA A 65 0.39 10.32 10.85
C ALA A 65 0.08 11.10 9.57
N ALA A 66 -1.06 11.80 9.56
CA ALA A 66 -1.46 12.69 8.48
C ALA A 66 -2.13 13.94 9.06
N LEU A 67 -1.72 15.12 8.62
CA LEU A 67 -2.31 16.40 9.02
C LEU A 67 -3.18 16.95 7.90
N VAL A 68 -4.43 17.24 8.24
CA VAL A 68 -5.42 17.86 7.37
C VAL A 68 -5.77 19.24 7.91
N GLU A 69 -5.58 20.27 7.08
CA GLU A 69 -5.94 21.66 7.38
C GLU A 69 -7.02 22.12 6.39
N ASP A 70 -8.20 22.50 6.89
CA ASP A 70 -9.35 22.90 6.07
C ASP A 70 -9.69 21.94 4.93
N GLY A 71 -9.58 20.63 5.18
CA GLY A 71 -9.82 19.57 4.20
C GLY A 71 -8.66 19.29 3.24
N ARG A 72 -7.58 20.08 3.30
CA ARG A 72 -6.36 19.87 2.51
C ARG A 72 -5.36 19.01 3.26
N VAL A 73 -4.78 18.03 2.60
CA VAL A 73 -3.68 17.23 3.15
C VAL A 73 -2.40 18.05 3.12
N THR A 74 -1.90 18.44 4.29
CA THR A 74 -0.68 19.26 4.45
C THR A 74 0.56 18.41 4.48
N ALA A 75 0.53 17.34 5.28
CA ALA A 75 1.64 16.41 5.47
C ALA A 75 1.12 15.02 5.83
N ALA A 76 1.85 13.99 5.42
CA ALA A 76 1.63 12.62 5.85
C ALA A 76 2.92 11.80 5.76
N ALA A 77 3.18 10.97 6.77
CA ALA A 77 4.36 10.11 6.78
C ALA A 77 4.12 8.83 7.59
N GLN A 78 4.82 7.76 7.19
CA GLN A 78 4.89 6.51 7.93
C GLN A 78 6.02 6.56 8.95
N GLU A 79 5.80 6.03 10.16
CA GLU A 79 6.78 6.01 11.25
C GLU A 79 8.05 5.22 10.89
N GLU A 80 7.91 4.14 10.13
CA GLU A 80 9.03 3.31 9.68
C GLU A 80 10.10 4.08 8.91
N ARG A 81 9.72 5.18 8.24
CA ARG A 81 10.64 6.02 7.44
C ARG A 81 11.68 6.70 8.33
N PHE A 82 11.30 7.04 9.55
CA PHE A 82 12.16 7.69 10.55
C PHE A 82 12.88 6.68 11.44
N THR A 83 12.17 5.65 11.90
CA THR A 83 12.72 4.66 12.83
C THR A 83 13.60 3.61 12.16
N ARG A 84 13.58 3.52 10.85
CA ARG A 84 14.27 2.52 10.01
C ARG A 84 13.88 1.07 10.35
N LYS A 85 12.71 0.88 10.98
CA LYS A 85 12.10 -0.43 11.25
C LYS A 85 10.90 -0.63 10.34
N LYS A 86 11.00 -1.61 9.44
CA LYS A 86 9.91 -1.91 8.52
C LYS A 86 8.67 -2.39 9.26
N HIS A 87 7.50 -1.90 8.84
CA HIS A 87 6.21 -2.17 9.49
C HIS A 87 6.18 -1.80 10.98
N ASP A 88 6.81 -0.69 11.36
CA ASP A 88 6.82 -0.23 12.76
C ASP A 88 5.39 -0.01 13.27
N ALA A 89 5.05 -0.75 14.34
CA ALA A 89 3.70 -0.74 14.93
C ALA A 89 3.57 0.25 16.10
N ARG A 90 4.65 0.91 16.52
CA ARG A 90 4.66 1.80 17.69
C ARG A 90 3.85 3.05 17.43
N PHE A 91 3.59 3.81 18.49
CA PHE A 91 2.98 5.14 18.38
C PHE A 91 3.86 6.05 17.50
N PRO A 92 3.29 6.75 16.46
CA PRO A 92 4.06 7.39 15.41
C PRO A 92 4.61 8.77 15.81
N ASN A 93 5.50 8.80 16.80
CA ASN A 93 6.03 10.04 17.34
C ASN A 93 6.77 10.89 16.32
N ASN A 94 7.60 10.25 15.46
CA ASN A 94 8.38 10.97 14.48
C ASN A 94 7.51 11.49 13.34
N ALA A 95 6.55 10.68 12.89
CA ALA A 95 5.60 11.09 11.85
C ALA A 95 4.69 12.25 12.33
N ILE A 96 4.26 12.24 13.61
CA ILE A 96 3.53 13.35 14.23
C ILE A 96 4.41 14.61 14.28
N ALA A 97 5.64 14.50 14.79
CA ALA A 97 6.56 15.63 14.87
C ALA A 97 6.78 16.26 13.48
N TYR A 98 7.03 15.41 12.48
CA TYR A 98 7.17 15.88 11.10
C TYR A 98 5.91 16.63 10.61
N CYS A 99 4.71 16.09 10.83
CA CYS A 99 3.46 16.74 10.38
C CYS A 99 3.27 18.11 11.05
N LEU A 100 3.60 18.24 12.34
CA LEU A 100 3.52 19.51 13.07
C LEU A 100 4.57 20.52 12.58
N ASP A 101 5.80 20.07 12.38
CA ASP A 101 6.92 20.90 11.89
C ASP A 101 6.65 21.43 10.48
N GLU A 102 6.15 20.58 9.58
CA GLU A 102 5.79 20.96 8.19
C GLU A 102 4.71 22.06 8.19
N ALA A 103 3.72 21.96 9.06
CA ALA A 103 2.67 22.96 9.21
C ALA A 103 3.10 24.16 10.08
N ARG A 104 4.27 24.11 10.74
CA ARG A 104 4.78 25.13 11.68
C ARG A 104 3.81 25.42 12.82
N ILE A 105 3.24 24.36 13.41
CA ILE A 105 2.29 24.42 14.51
C ILE A 105 2.75 23.58 15.70
N ALA A 106 2.24 23.92 16.89
CA ALA A 106 2.38 23.08 18.07
C ALA A 106 1.20 22.12 18.19
N MET A 107 1.35 21.04 18.96
CA MET A 107 0.30 20.04 19.18
C MET A 107 -0.98 20.65 19.80
N ARG A 108 -0.87 21.71 20.59
CA ARG A 108 -2.01 22.45 21.14
C ARG A 108 -2.89 23.10 20.09
N ASP A 109 -2.33 23.42 18.93
CA ASP A 109 -3.00 24.08 17.81
C ASP A 109 -3.83 23.10 16.96
N VAL A 110 -3.70 21.80 17.22
CA VAL A 110 -4.52 20.74 16.63
C VAL A 110 -5.89 20.74 17.28
N ASP A 111 -6.94 20.79 16.49
CA ASP A 111 -8.32 20.83 16.96
C ASP A 111 -8.83 19.46 17.38
N TYR A 112 -8.57 18.45 16.55
CA TYR A 112 -8.92 17.06 16.81
C TYR A 112 -7.81 16.13 16.42
N VAL A 113 -7.72 15.02 17.14
CA VAL A 113 -6.92 13.85 16.77
C VAL A 113 -7.88 12.72 16.43
N ALA A 114 -7.78 12.17 15.23
CA ALA A 114 -8.61 11.07 14.77
C ALA A 114 -7.80 9.78 14.67
N PHE A 115 -8.22 8.76 15.40
CA PHE A 115 -7.60 7.43 15.38
C PHE A 115 -8.34 6.52 14.41
N TYR A 116 -7.62 5.70 13.65
CA TYR A 116 -8.10 4.99 12.46
C TYR A 116 -8.92 3.73 12.72
N ASP A 117 -9.03 3.25 13.98
CA ASP A 117 -9.86 2.10 14.35
C ASP A 117 -10.61 2.32 15.66
N LYS A 118 -11.59 1.45 15.96
CA LYS A 118 -12.35 1.40 17.22
C LYS A 118 -11.85 0.24 18.08
N PRO A 119 -10.96 0.49 19.04
CA PRO A 119 -10.27 -0.55 19.81
C PRO A 119 -11.20 -1.52 20.54
N PHE A 120 -12.33 -1.05 21.05
CA PHE A 120 -13.29 -1.89 21.78
C PHE A 120 -13.95 -2.92 20.86
N LEU A 121 -14.37 -2.54 19.65
CA LEU A 121 -14.94 -3.47 18.67
C LEU A 121 -13.92 -4.51 18.22
N LYS A 122 -12.65 -4.09 18.07
CA LYS A 122 -11.55 -5.01 17.74
C LYS A 122 -11.30 -6.02 18.88
N PHE A 123 -11.35 -5.57 20.13
CA PHE A 123 -11.24 -6.45 21.30
C PHE A 123 -12.43 -7.42 21.39
N GLU A 124 -13.65 -6.94 21.18
CA GLU A 124 -14.89 -7.74 21.13
C GLU A 124 -14.75 -8.87 20.10
N ARG A 125 -14.40 -8.55 18.85
CA ARG A 125 -14.17 -9.58 17.82
C ARG A 125 -13.17 -10.65 18.26
N LEU A 126 -12.03 -10.24 18.85
CA LEU A 126 -11.01 -11.19 19.30
C LEU A 126 -11.60 -12.12 20.38
N LEU A 127 -12.30 -11.56 21.36
CA LEU A 127 -12.91 -12.35 22.44
C LEU A 127 -13.99 -13.30 21.90
N GLU A 128 -14.92 -12.83 21.09
CA GLU A 128 -15.98 -13.65 20.48
C GLU A 128 -15.41 -14.76 19.60
N THR A 129 -14.34 -14.48 18.84
CA THR A 129 -13.68 -15.49 18.03
C THR A 129 -13.18 -16.63 18.89
N TYR A 130 -12.47 -16.35 20.00
CA TYR A 130 -11.96 -17.42 20.87
C TYR A 130 -13.08 -18.18 21.58
N LEU A 131 -14.15 -17.51 21.98
CA LEU A 131 -15.34 -18.15 22.57
C LEU A 131 -16.02 -19.11 21.55
N ALA A 132 -16.16 -18.67 20.31
CA ALA A 132 -16.78 -19.47 19.24
C ALA A 132 -15.98 -20.74 18.90
N PHE A 133 -14.66 -20.71 19.04
CA PHE A 133 -13.78 -21.85 18.74
C PHE A 133 -13.38 -22.67 19.98
N ALA A 134 -13.80 -22.29 21.19
CA ALA A 134 -13.44 -22.99 22.42
C ALA A 134 -13.76 -24.50 22.35
N PRO A 135 -12.88 -25.42 22.87
CA PRO A 135 -11.60 -25.15 23.57
C PRO A 135 -10.37 -24.99 22.66
N ARG A 136 -10.55 -24.90 21.32
CA ARG A 136 -9.45 -24.71 20.39
C ARG A 136 -8.83 -23.32 20.58
N GLY A 137 -7.51 -23.22 20.39
CA GLY A 137 -6.80 -21.94 20.49
C GLY A 137 -6.47 -21.50 21.92
N PHE A 138 -6.63 -22.33 22.95
CA PHE A 138 -6.37 -21.94 24.34
C PHE A 138 -4.93 -21.41 24.54
N LYS A 139 -3.92 -22.03 23.91
CA LYS A 139 -2.52 -21.57 24.01
C LYS A 139 -2.33 -20.18 23.42
N SER A 140 -2.86 -19.92 22.22
CA SER A 140 -2.75 -18.61 21.57
C SER A 140 -3.55 -17.55 22.35
N PHE A 141 -4.72 -17.90 22.89
CA PHE A 141 -5.50 -17.03 23.78
C PHE A 141 -4.69 -16.63 25.03
N GLN A 142 -4.08 -17.60 25.71
CA GLN A 142 -3.27 -17.36 26.89
C GLN A 142 -2.07 -16.41 26.61
N MET A 143 -1.46 -16.55 25.42
CA MET A 143 -0.36 -15.67 24.99
C MET A 143 -0.84 -14.27 24.61
N ALA A 144 -2.00 -14.16 23.98
CA ALA A 144 -2.51 -12.92 23.42
C ALA A 144 -3.26 -12.05 24.44
N ILE A 145 -3.98 -12.64 25.41
CA ILE A 145 -4.86 -11.92 26.32
C ILE A 145 -4.16 -10.81 27.13
N PRO A 146 -2.94 -11.01 27.68
CA PRO A 146 -2.25 -9.96 28.41
C PRO A 146 -1.91 -8.75 27.55
N ILE A 147 -1.55 -9.01 26.27
CA ILE A 147 -1.23 -7.97 25.29
C ILE A 147 -2.50 -7.20 24.94
N TRP A 148 -3.60 -7.90 24.65
CA TRP A 148 -4.87 -7.30 24.25
C TRP A 148 -5.51 -6.47 25.37
N LEU A 149 -5.50 -6.96 26.59
CA LEU A 149 -5.95 -6.19 27.75
C LEU A 149 -5.18 -4.87 27.86
N LYS A 150 -3.86 -4.93 27.75
CA LYS A 150 -3.01 -3.75 27.87
C LYS A 150 -3.14 -2.78 26.69
N GLU A 151 -3.14 -3.30 25.45
CA GLU A 151 -3.01 -2.49 24.25
C GLU A 151 -4.34 -2.17 23.56
N LYS A 152 -5.36 -3.01 23.69
CA LYS A 152 -6.64 -2.79 23.01
C LYS A 152 -7.72 -2.27 23.97
N LEU A 153 -7.89 -2.88 25.13
CA LEU A 153 -8.92 -2.45 26.07
C LEU A 153 -8.60 -1.05 26.64
N PHE A 154 -7.34 -0.77 26.96
CA PHE A 154 -6.90 0.52 27.50
C PHE A 154 -6.25 1.44 26.45
N GLN A 155 -6.47 1.20 25.17
CA GLN A 155 -5.84 1.98 24.09
C GLN A 155 -6.20 3.46 24.14
N LYS A 156 -7.42 3.82 24.55
CA LYS A 156 -7.82 5.23 24.73
C LYS A 156 -6.97 5.93 25.79
N ASP A 157 -6.66 5.25 26.88
CA ASP A 157 -5.83 5.82 27.95
C ASP A 157 -4.35 5.84 27.54
N LEU A 158 -3.92 4.84 26.77
CA LEU A 158 -2.58 4.82 26.18
C LEU A 158 -2.38 6.03 25.25
N LEU A 159 -3.32 6.29 24.33
CA LEU A 159 -3.29 7.44 23.45
C LEU A 159 -3.26 8.76 24.23
N ARG A 160 -4.13 8.91 25.25
CA ARG A 160 -4.12 10.10 26.12
C ARG A 160 -2.78 10.30 26.81
N LYS A 161 -2.14 9.21 27.27
CA LYS A 161 -0.83 9.26 27.90
C LYS A 161 0.25 9.72 26.91
N GLU A 162 0.23 9.22 25.67
CA GLU A 162 1.16 9.66 24.63
C GLU A 162 0.96 11.15 24.29
N PHE A 163 -0.29 11.61 24.11
CA PHE A 163 -0.56 13.02 23.80
C PHE A 163 -0.23 13.97 24.94
N ARG A 164 -0.40 13.56 26.20
CA ARG A 164 0.03 14.37 27.36
C ARG A 164 1.53 14.63 27.39
N ARG A 165 2.35 13.82 26.73
CA ARG A 165 3.79 14.07 26.58
C ARG A 165 4.09 15.26 25.67
N TYR A 166 3.23 15.55 24.72
CA TYR A 166 3.34 16.72 23.84
C TYR A 166 2.82 17.99 24.55
N ASP A 167 1.66 17.90 25.17
CA ASP A 167 1.10 19.02 25.93
C ASP A 167 0.15 18.50 27.03
N ASN A 168 0.55 18.72 28.29
CA ASN A 168 -0.22 18.26 29.46
C ASN A 168 -1.38 19.20 29.83
N ALA A 169 -1.41 20.44 29.30
CA ALA A 169 -2.48 21.40 29.53
C ALA A 169 -3.70 21.20 28.65
N VAL A 170 -3.59 20.39 27.60
CA VAL A 170 -4.68 20.14 26.64
C VAL A 170 -5.59 19.03 27.16
N ASP A 171 -6.90 19.27 27.11
CA ASP A 171 -7.92 18.24 27.37
C ASP A 171 -8.07 17.30 26.17
N TRP A 172 -7.24 16.27 26.14
CA TRP A 172 -7.24 15.24 25.09
C TRP A 172 -8.49 14.35 25.11
N GLN A 173 -9.29 14.38 26.19
CA GLN A 173 -10.52 13.59 26.25
C GLN A 173 -11.55 14.03 25.22
N ASN A 174 -11.67 15.35 25.02
CA ASN A 174 -12.65 15.95 24.12
C ASN A 174 -12.10 16.17 22.70
N LYS A 175 -10.79 16.06 22.50
CA LYS A 175 -10.16 16.19 21.17
C LYS A 175 -9.92 14.86 20.44
N LEU A 176 -10.07 13.71 21.11
CA LEU A 176 -9.75 12.40 20.55
C LEU A 176 -10.99 11.73 19.95
N LEU A 177 -10.97 11.52 18.64
CA LEU A 177 -12.01 10.86 17.85
C LEU A 177 -11.54 9.47 17.40
N PHE A 178 -12.48 8.57 17.14
CA PHE A 178 -12.22 7.22 16.65
C PHE A 178 -13.12 6.94 15.44
N ALA A 179 -12.52 6.65 14.30
CA ALA A 179 -13.22 6.17 13.12
C ALA A 179 -13.21 4.63 13.08
N GLU A 180 -14.15 4.01 12.39
CA GLU A 180 -14.05 2.59 12.08
C GLU A 180 -12.96 2.34 11.04
N HIS A 181 -12.31 1.19 11.12
CA HIS A 181 -11.18 0.85 10.25
C HIS A 181 -11.55 0.90 8.77
N HIS A 182 -12.62 0.22 8.37
CA HIS A 182 -13.08 0.24 6.97
C HIS A 182 -13.64 1.61 6.54
N GLN A 183 -14.22 2.38 7.45
CA GLN A 183 -14.59 3.76 7.19
C GLN A 183 -13.36 4.64 6.95
N SER A 184 -12.28 4.42 7.73
CA SER A 184 -11.00 5.12 7.52
C SER A 184 -10.40 4.78 6.15
N HIS A 185 -10.38 3.51 5.75
CA HIS A 185 -9.96 3.10 4.43
C HIS A 185 -10.80 3.75 3.32
N ALA A 186 -12.13 3.65 3.41
CA ALA A 186 -13.04 4.20 2.42
C ALA A 186 -12.88 5.73 2.30
N ALA A 187 -12.76 6.43 3.42
CA ALA A 187 -12.54 7.87 3.47
C ALA A 187 -11.18 8.27 2.86
N SER A 188 -10.14 7.46 3.10
CA SER A 188 -8.80 7.69 2.52
C SER A 188 -8.79 7.60 1.00
N ALA A 189 -9.70 6.80 0.42
CA ALA A 189 -9.86 6.69 -1.02
C ALA A 189 -10.82 7.72 -1.60
N PHE A 190 -12.00 7.89 -1.01
CA PHE A 190 -13.03 8.75 -1.59
C PHE A 190 -12.69 10.23 -1.53
N TYR A 191 -12.36 10.74 -0.35
CA TYR A 191 -12.20 12.19 -0.19
C TYR A 191 -11.01 12.80 -0.95
N PRO A 192 -9.85 12.13 -1.08
CA PRO A 192 -8.78 12.64 -1.94
C PRO A 192 -9.00 12.39 -3.44
N SER A 193 -9.89 11.48 -3.83
CA SER A 193 -10.13 11.19 -5.25
C SER A 193 -10.66 12.43 -6.01
N PRO A 194 -10.56 12.47 -7.33
CA PRO A 194 -11.13 13.57 -8.12
C PRO A 194 -12.67 13.50 -8.23
N PHE A 195 -13.32 12.41 -7.80
CA PHE A 195 -14.73 12.14 -8.06
C PHE A 195 -15.65 12.81 -7.04
N SER A 196 -16.72 13.46 -7.51
CA SER A 196 -17.82 13.96 -6.67
C SER A 196 -18.67 12.81 -6.14
N ASP A 197 -18.87 11.78 -6.98
CA ASP A 197 -19.68 10.62 -6.71
C ASP A 197 -18.92 9.35 -7.13
N ALA A 198 -18.90 8.33 -6.27
CA ALA A 198 -18.21 7.08 -6.55
C ALA A 198 -18.74 5.92 -5.69
N VAL A 199 -18.62 4.70 -6.20
CA VAL A 199 -18.58 3.51 -5.36
C VAL A 199 -17.20 3.43 -4.72
N VAL A 200 -17.15 3.10 -3.44
CA VAL A 200 -15.88 2.83 -2.73
C VAL A 200 -15.87 1.37 -2.31
N LEU A 201 -14.94 0.59 -2.84
CA LEU A 201 -14.74 -0.80 -2.47
C LEU A 201 -13.46 -0.91 -1.63
N THR A 202 -13.64 -1.29 -0.37
CA THR A 202 -12.52 -1.55 0.54
C THR A 202 -12.36 -3.06 0.73
N MET A 203 -11.17 -3.57 0.44
CA MET A 203 -10.82 -4.99 0.61
C MET A 203 -9.53 -5.10 1.42
N ASP A 204 -9.61 -5.75 2.58
CA ASP A 204 -8.50 -5.82 3.51
C ASP A 204 -8.32 -7.22 4.12
N GLY A 205 -7.33 -7.36 5.01
CA GLY A 205 -7.17 -8.53 5.86
C GLY A 205 -8.30 -8.63 6.86
N VAL A 206 -8.34 -7.69 7.80
CA VAL A 206 -9.41 -7.56 8.79
C VAL A 206 -9.33 -6.25 9.57
N GLY A 207 -10.43 -5.50 9.59
CA GLY A 207 -10.65 -4.35 10.47
C GLY A 207 -11.13 -4.75 11.87
N GLU A 208 -12.18 -4.11 12.37
CA GLU A 208 -12.87 -4.58 13.57
C GLU A 208 -13.56 -5.92 13.28
N TRP A 209 -14.56 -5.91 12.40
CA TRP A 209 -15.25 -7.08 11.89
C TRP A 209 -15.18 -7.18 10.37
N ALA A 210 -15.31 -6.06 9.69
CA ALA A 210 -15.32 -5.99 8.25
C ALA A 210 -13.95 -6.42 7.66
N THR A 211 -14.00 -7.18 6.57
CA THR A 211 -12.88 -7.62 5.75
C THR A 211 -12.99 -7.10 4.31
N THR A 212 -14.22 -6.87 3.88
CA THR A 212 -14.59 -6.21 2.63
C THR A 212 -15.78 -5.32 2.92
N SER A 213 -15.79 -4.10 2.41
CA SER A 213 -16.92 -3.19 2.54
C SER A 213 -17.16 -2.39 1.28
N VAL A 214 -18.41 -2.00 1.09
CA VAL A 214 -18.86 -1.12 0.03
C VAL A 214 -19.43 0.14 0.64
N ALA A 215 -18.98 1.30 0.17
CA ALA A 215 -19.58 2.58 0.52
C ALA A 215 -20.02 3.33 -0.74
N MET A 216 -21.00 4.22 -0.55
CA MET A 216 -21.43 5.19 -1.55
C MET A 216 -20.93 6.56 -1.12
N GLY A 217 -20.05 7.15 -1.95
CA GLY A 217 -19.57 8.52 -1.78
C GLY A 217 -20.35 9.48 -2.64
N SER A 218 -20.82 10.60 -2.05
CA SER A 218 -21.46 11.71 -2.79
C SER A 218 -21.18 13.03 -2.06
N GLY A 219 -20.49 13.95 -2.73
CA GLY A 219 -20.06 15.21 -2.13
C GLY A 219 -19.20 15.00 -0.88
N ASN A 220 -19.72 15.40 0.29
CA ASN A 220 -19.07 15.16 1.59
C ASN A 220 -19.68 13.98 2.37
N CYS A 221 -20.66 13.29 1.81
CA CYS A 221 -21.27 12.09 2.41
C CYS A 221 -20.52 10.84 1.97
N LEU A 222 -20.26 9.96 2.92
CA LEU A 222 -19.70 8.63 2.68
C LEU A 222 -20.49 7.63 3.52
N GLU A 223 -21.36 6.86 2.87
CA GLU A 223 -22.28 5.92 3.50
C GLU A 223 -21.80 4.49 3.27
N MET A 224 -21.48 3.77 4.35
CA MET A 224 -21.19 2.34 4.31
C MET A 224 -22.49 1.56 4.09
N THR A 225 -22.56 0.74 3.04
CA THR A 225 -23.81 0.07 2.61
C THR A 225 -23.78 -1.43 2.80
N ARG A 226 -22.63 -2.08 2.65
CA ARG A 226 -22.47 -3.54 2.71
C ARG A 226 -21.12 -3.91 3.29
N GLU A 227 -21.07 -5.09 3.95
CA GLU A 227 -19.87 -5.66 4.51
C GLU A 227 -19.83 -7.18 4.37
N ILE A 228 -18.61 -7.71 4.22
CA ILE A 228 -18.29 -9.11 4.50
C ILE A 228 -17.44 -9.11 5.76
N HIS A 229 -17.79 -9.96 6.72
CA HIS A 229 -17.16 -10.00 8.03
C HIS A 229 -16.16 -11.14 8.19
N PHE A 230 -15.22 -10.94 9.07
CA PHE A 230 -14.35 -11.99 9.60
C PHE A 230 -15.20 -13.20 10.08
N PRO A 231 -14.81 -14.44 9.79
CA PRO A 231 -13.50 -14.86 9.28
C PRO A 231 -13.39 -14.95 7.76
N HIS A 232 -14.35 -14.46 7.00
CA HIS A 232 -14.37 -14.50 5.54
C HIS A 232 -13.63 -13.29 5.00
N SER A 233 -12.42 -13.50 4.44
CA SER A 233 -11.55 -12.41 3.97
C SER A 233 -10.74 -12.82 2.74
N LEU A 234 -10.81 -12.01 1.70
CA LEU A 234 -9.99 -12.19 0.50
C LEU A 234 -8.50 -11.91 0.81
N GLY A 235 -8.21 -10.92 1.65
CA GLY A 235 -6.86 -10.62 2.11
C GLY A 235 -6.26 -11.79 2.91
N LEU A 236 -7.02 -12.38 3.85
CA LEU A 236 -6.55 -13.54 4.62
C LEU A 236 -6.42 -14.81 3.75
N LEU A 237 -7.26 -14.98 2.73
CA LEU A 237 -7.05 -16.05 1.74
C LEU A 237 -5.69 -15.88 1.05
N TYR A 238 -5.41 -14.67 0.55
CA TYR A 238 -4.15 -14.37 -0.11
C TYR A 238 -2.95 -14.55 0.84
N SER A 239 -3.08 -14.09 2.09
CA SER A 239 -2.07 -14.28 3.13
C SER A 239 -1.86 -15.74 3.53
N ALA A 240 -2.89 -16.60 3.46
CA ALA A 240 -2.74 -18.04 3.67
C ALA A 240 -1.85 -18.69 2.59
N PHE A 241 -2.01 -18.28 1.32
CA PHE A 241 -1.12 -18.72 0.25
C PHE A 241 0.27 -18.10 0.34
N THR A 242 0.38 -16.86 0.81
CA THR A 242 1.67 -16.20 1.12
C THR A 242 2.45 -17.03 2.15
N TYR A 243 1.79 -17.40 3.25
CA TYR A 243 2.36 -18.29 4.26
C TYR A 243 2.73 -19.67 3.69
N TYR A 244 1.81 -20.29 2.92
CA TYR A 244 2.01 -21.64 2.41
C TYR A 244 3.13 -21.73 1.37
N THR A 245 3.36 -20.67 0.60
CA THR A 245 4.49 -20.55 -0.32
C THR A 245 5.79 -20.09 0.37
N GLY A 246 5.81 -20.02 1.71
CA GLY A 246 6.99 -19.76 2.52
C GLY A 246 7.41 -18.29 2.59
N PHE A 247 6.50 -17.36 2.28
CA PHE A 247 6.74 -15.93 2.44
C PHE A 247 6.11 -15.41 3.74
N LYS A 248 6.68 -14.34 4.27
CA LYS A 248 6.19 -13.70 5.50
C LYS A 248 4.88 -12.97 5.25
N VAL A 249 3.86 -13.29 6.03
CA VAL A 249 2.54 -12.62 5.98
C VAL A 249 2.68 -11.14 6.35
N ASN A 250 1.84 -10.28 5.77
CA ASN A 250 1.82 -8.82 5.87
C ASN A 250 3.00 -8.11 5.18
N SER A 251 3.93 -8.87 4.58
CA SER A 251 5.04 -8.30 3.83
C SER A 251 5.43 -9.10 2.59
N GLY A 252 4.89 -10.29 2.40
CA GLY A 252 5.23 -11.18 1.28
C GLY A 252 4.16 -11.32 0.20
N GLU A 253 2.98 -10.72 0.37
CA GLU A 253 1.86 -10.80 -0.57
C GLU A 253 2.26 -10.31 -1.97
N TYR A 254 3.05 -9.25 -2.04
CA TYR A 254 3.57 -8.75 -3.32
C TYR A 254 4.58 -9.70 -3.99
N LYS A 255 5.24 -10.60 -3.21
CA LYS A 255 6.11 -11.64 -3.78
C LYS A 255 5.27 -12.73 -4.45
N VAL A 256 4.16 -13.13 -3.84
CA VAL A 256 3.19 -14.07 -4.44
C VAL A 256 2.62 -13.49 -5.72
N MET A 257 2.20 -12.21 -5.71
CA MET A 257 1.73 -11.51 -6.91
C MET A 257 2.79 -11.47 -8.02
N GLY A 258 4.06 -11.23 -7.68
CA GLY A 258 5.17 -11.22 -8.64
C GLY A 258 5.57 -12.62 -9.12
N LEU A 259 5.27 -13.67 -8.35
CA LEU A 259 5.55 -15.07 -8.69
C LEU A 259 4.46 -15.67 -9.59
N ALA A 260 3.24 -15.17 -9.51
CA ALA A 260 2.07 -15.70 -10.21
C ALA A 260 2.26 -15.88 -11.75
N PRO A 261 2.87 -14.94 -12.49
CA PRO A 261 3.07 -15.08 -13.94
C PRO A 261 4.03 -16.20 -14.38
N TYR A 262 4.81 -16.76 -13.44
CA TYR A 262 5.71 -17.89 -13.70
C TYR A 262 5.01 -19.25 -13.61
N GLY A 263 3.79 -19.29 -13.04
CA GLY A 263 2.99 -20.49 -12.85
C GLY A 263 1.81 -20.59 -13.80
N GLU A 264 1.15 -21.74 -13.77
CA GLU A 264 -0.15 -21.98 -14.38
C GLU A 264 -1.23 -22.04 -13.30
N PRO A 265 -2.43 -21.48 -13.51
CA PRO A 265 -3.49 -21.43 -12.50
C PRO A 265 -4.23 -22.79 -12.34
N LYS A 266 -3.46 -23.88 -12.18
CA LYS A 266 -3.96 -25.27 -12.12
C LYS A 266 -4.88 -25.56 -10.94
N TYR A 267 -4.67 -24.83 -9.83
CA TYR A 267 -5.41 -25.06 -8.57
C TYR A 267 -6.60 -24.12 -8.42
N THR A 268 -6.94 -23.30 -9.41
CA THR A 268 -8.05 -22.33 -9.32
C THR A 268 -9.37 -23.02 -8.98
N GLN A 269 -9.72 -24.09 -9.69
CA GLN A 269 -10.96 -24.83 -9.41
C GLN A 269 -10.90 -25.53 -8.03
N THR A 270 -9.74 -26.09 -7.66
CA THR A 270 -9.53 -26.68 -6.33
C THR A 270 -9.77 -25.66 -5.20
N ILE A 271 -9.33 -24.42 -5.39
CA ILE A 271 -9.55 -23.33 -4.42
C ILE A 271 -11.03 -22.99 -4.34
N LEU A 272 -11.70 -22.83 -5.48
CA LEU A 272 -13.14 -22.51 -5.54
C LEU A 272 -14.02 -23.62 -4.97
N ASP A 273 -13.68 -24.88 -5.21
CA ASP A 273 -14.50 -26.02 -4.73
C ASP A 273 -14.31 -26.29 -3.23
N ASN A 274 -13.15 -25.94 -2.65
CA ASN A 274 -12.81 -26.37 -1.29
C ASN A 274 -12.63 -25.22 -0.30
N LEU A 275 -12.06 -24.08 -0.71
CA LEU A 275 -11.62 -23.03 0.20
C LEU A 275 -12.55 -21.82 0.24
N ILE A 276 -13.17 -21.46 -0.89
CA ILE A 276 -13.97 -20.24 -1.01
C ILE A 276 -15.16 -20.47 -1.94
N ASP A 277 -16.38 -20.23 -1.45
CA ASP A 277 -17.61 -20.18 -2.25
C ASP A 277 -17.84 -18.74 -2.68
N VAL A 278 -17.80 -18.48 -3.99
CA VAL A 278 -17.94 -17.13 -4.59
C VAL A 278 -19.25 -17.04 -5.34
N LYS A 279 -20.10 -16.09 -4.96
CA LYS A 279 -21.41 -15.84 -5.57
C LYS A 279 -21.29 -15.02 -6.87
N PRO A 280 -22.37 -14.96 -7.68
CA PRO A 280 -22.36 -14.19 -8.93
C PRO A 280 -22.09 -12.69 -8.77
N ASP A 281 -22.41 -12.11 -7.60
CA ASP A 281 -22.14 -10.73 -7.23
C ASP A 281 -20.75 -10.50 -6.66
N GLY A 282 -19.94 -11.55 -6.57
CA GLY A 282 -18.59 -11.53 -6.01
C GLY A 282 -18.55 -11.64 -4.48
N SER A 283 -19.69 -11.60 -3.78
CA SER A 283 -19.71 -11.92 -2.36
C SER A 283 -19.24 -13.36 -2.12
N PHE A 284 -18.60 -13.63 -1.00
CA PHE A 284 -17.97 -14.93 -0.80
C PHE A 284 -18.01 -15.41 0.65
N ARG A 285 -17.83 -16.71 0.80
CA ARG A 285 -17.71 -17.37 2.09
C ARG A 285 -16.54 -18.36 2.08
N MET A 286 -15.65 -18.27 3.07
CA MET A 286 -14.51 -19.17 3.20
C MET A 286 -14.85 -20.39 4.04
N ASN A 287 -14.32 -21.55 3.63
CA ASN A 287 -14.43 -22.79 4.37
C ASN A 287 -13.35 -22.87 5.47
N GLN A 288 -13.73 -22.47 6.68
CA GLN A 288 -12.82 -22.37 7.81
C GLN A 288 -12.17 -23.69 8.25
N SER A 289 -12.60 -24.84 7.71
CA SER A 289 -12.02 -26.13 8.05
C SER A 289 -10.57 -26.34 7.55
N TYR A 290 -10.12 -25.51 6.61
CA TYR A 290 -8.77 -25.54 6.03
C TYR A 290 -7.81 -24.51 6.65
N PHE A 291 -8.33 -23.54 7.38
CA PHE A 291 -7.55 -22.44 7.92
C PHE A 291 -7.36 -22.55 9.43
N ASN A 292 -6.32 -21.89 9.93
CA ASN A 292 -5.98 -21.89 11.35
C ASN A 292 -5.84 -20.48 11.95
N TYR A 293 -5.98 -19.45 11.14
CA TYR A 293 -5.72 -18.06 11.53
C TYR A 293 -6.71 -17.49 12.57
N CYS A 294 -7.89 -18.10 12.75
CA CYS A 294 -8.86 -17.62 13.75
C CYS A 294 -8.34 -17.73 15.18
N THR A 295 -7.69 -18.86 15.49
CA THR A 295 -7.25 -19.18 16.87
C THR A 295 -5.90 -19.88 16.93
N GLY A 296 -5.26 -20.15 15.81
CA GLY A 296 -3.97 -20.83 15.71
C GLY A 296 -2.79 -19.88 15.61
N LEU A 297 -1.60 -20.45 15.52
CA LEU A 297 -0.33 -19.73 15.30
C LEU A 297 0.19 -19.84 13.85
N THR A 298 -0.60 -20.47 12.97
CA THR A 298 -0.32 -20.66 11.55
C THR A 298 -1.52 -20.22 10.73
N MET A 299 -1.34 -19.90 9.45
CA MET A 299 -2.43 -19.49 8.57
C MET A 299 -3.25 -20.69 8.09
N THR A 300 -2.59 -21.81 7.81
CA THR A 300 -3.17 -23.05 7.26
C THR A 300 -3.05 -24.20 8.24
N ASN A 301 -3.76 -25.30 7.97
CA ASN A 301 -3.73 -26.52 8.76
C ASN A 301 -3.49 -27.76 7.90
N ARG A 302 -3.43 -28.97 8.53
CA ARG A 302 -3.14 -30.24 7.85
C ARG A 302 -4.10 -30.57 6.69
N ARG A 303 -5.36 -30.10 6.72
CA ARG A 303 -6.30 -30.34 5.60
C ARG A 303 -5.87 -29.55 4.36
N PHE A 304 -5.36 -28.33 4.57
CA PHE A 304 -4.77 -27.53 3.50
C PHE A 304 -3.53 -28.22 2.93
N ASP A 305 -2.67 -28.79 3.79
CA ASP A 305 -1.48 -29.52 3.37
C ASP A 305 -1.83 -30.74 2.52
N VAL A 306 -2.87 -31.50 2.92
CA VAL A 306 -3.36 -32.66 2.15
C VAL A 306 -3.94 -32.22 0.80
N LEU A 307 -4.71 -31.11 0.79
CA LEU A 307 -5.35 -30.61 -0.43
C LEU A 307 -4.32 -30.24 -1.50
N PHE A 308 -3.20 -29.65 -1.09
CA PHE A 308 -2.15 -29.21 -2.00
C PHE A 308 -0.90 -30.12 -1.99
N GLY A 309 -0.97 -31.31 -1.38
CA GLY A 309 0.04 -32.37 -1.50
C GLY A 309 1.36 -32.07 -0.79
N GLY A 310 1.33 -31.55 0.46
CA GLY A 310 2.50 -31.38 1.30
C GLY A 310 2.39 -30.19 2.28
N PRO A 311 3.35 -30.02 3.19
CA PRO A 311 3.37 -28.92 4.15
C PRO A 311 3.75 -27.58 3.48
N PRO A 312 3.56 -26.44 4.17
CA PRO A 312 4.07 -25.15 3.72
C PRO A 312 5.57 -25.18 3.44
N ARG A 313 6.02 -24.48 2.39
CA ARG A 313 7.45 -24.30 2.09
C ARG A 313 8.13 -23.55 3.25
N LYS A 314 9.31 -23.97 3.63
CA LYS A 314 10.14 -23.18 4.55
C LYS A 314 10.72 -21.97 3.81
N PRO A 315 10.94 -20.83 4.48
CA PRO A 315 11.42 -19.61 3.82
C PRO A 315 12.69 -19.80 2.98
N GLU A 316 13.62 -20.63 3.43
CA GLU A 316 14.93 -20.84 2.77
C GLU A 316 14.93 -21.98 1.73
N ASP A 317 13.85 -22.76 1.62
CA ASP A 317 13.76 -23.82 0.61
C ASP A 317 13.65 -23.19 -0.80
N GLN A 318 14.05 -23.95 -1.82
CA GLN A 318 13.93 -23.51 -3.21
C GLN A 318 12.46 -23.40 -3.61
N LEU A 319 12.17 -22.41 -4.47
CA LEU A 319 10.86 -22.26 -5.13
C LEU A 319 10.74 -23.33 -6.24
N GLU A 320 9.71 -24.14 -6.14
CA GLU A 320 9.36 -25.14 -7.13
C GLU A 320 8.19 -24.66 -8.00
N GLN A 321 7.95 -25.33 -9.13
CA GLN A 321 6.84 -25.02 -10.04
C GLN A 321 5.48 -25.03 -9.32
N LYS A 322 5.26 -25.95 -8.39
CA LYS A 322 4.06 -26.01 -7.56
C LYS A 322 3.77 -24.68 -6.85
N HIS A 323 4.81 -24.02 -6.32
CA HIS A 323 4.65 -22.74 -5.61
C HIS A 323 4.25 -21.60 -6.56
N MET A 324 4.76 -21.64 -7.81
CA MET A 324 4.38 -20.72 -8.88
C MET A 324 2.93 -20.96 -9.31
N ASP A 325 2.52 -22.22 -9.49
CA ASP A 325 1.15 -22.60 -9.88
C ASP A 325 0.13 -22.25 -8.78
N LEU A 326 0.50 -22.37 -7.50
CA LEU A 326 -0.32 -21.93 -6.37
C LEU A 326 -0.46 -20.40 -6.34
N ALA A 327 0.63 -19.68 -6.58
CA ALA A 327 0.61 -18.23 -6.69
C ALA A 327 -0.28 -17.76 -7.85
N ALA A 328 -0.15 -18.37 -9.03
CA ALA A 328 -1.00 -18.10 -10.18
C ALA A 328 -2.48 -18.39 -9.89
N SER A 329 -2.76 -19.47 -9.16
CA SER A 329 -4.12 -19.90 -8.85
C SER A 329 -4.82 -18.97 -7.86
N VAL A 330 -4.17 -18.58 -6.75
CA VAL A 330 -4.76 -17.63 -5.80
C VAL A 330 -4.90 -16.25 -6.40
N GLN A 331 -3.99 -15.84 -7.27
CA GLN A 331 -4.10 -14.58 -8.02
C GLN A 331 -5.33 -14.61 -8.93
N ALA A 332 -5.55 -15.69 -9.69
CA ALA A 332 -6.71 -15.86 -10.56
C ALA A 332 -8.04 -15.83 -9.77
N VAL A 333 -8.10 -16.49 -8.61
CA VAL A 333 -9.29 -16.43 -7.73
C VAL A 333 -9.53 -15.02 -7.20
N THR A 334 -8.47 -14.32 -6.78
CA THR A 334 -8.56 -12.94 -6.30
C THR A 334 -9.13 -12.01 -7.38
N GLU A 335 -8.63 -12.13 -8.60
CA GLU A 335 -9.09 -11.36 -9.76
C GLU A 335 -10.55 -11.66 -10.11
N GLU A 336 -10.96 -12.92 -10.08
CA GLU A 336 -12.34 -13.33 -10.33
C GLU A 336 -13.31 -12.72 -9.29
N VAL A 337 -12.95 -12.74 -8.00
CA VAL A 337 -13.74 -12.10 -6.94
C VAL A 337 -13.85 -10.60 -7.20
N MET A 338 -12.73 -9.92 -7.46
CA MET A 338 -12.71 -8.48 -7.74
C MET A 338 -13.59 -8.12 -8.95
N LEU A 339 -13.46 -8.87 -10.04
CA LEU A 339 -14.24 -8.65 -11.28
C LEU A 339 -15.74 -8.86 -11.05
N ARG A 340 -16.15 -9.92 -10.33
CA ARG A 340 -17.56 -10.14 -10.02
C ARG A 340 -18.13 -9.03 -9.17
N MET A 341 -17.41 -8.61 -8.11
CA MET A 341 -17.83 -7.50 -7.24
C MET A 341 -18.00 -6.21 -8.03
N THR A 342 -17.00 -5.81 -8.80
CA THR A 342 -17.03 -4.54 -9.53
C THR A 342 -18.10 -4.52 -10.61
N ARG A 343 -18.31 -5.64 -11.36
CA ARG A 343 -19.40 -5.77 -12.33
C ARG A 343 -20.78 -5.71 -11.67
N ALA A 344 -20.96 -6.36 -10.52
CA ALA A 344 -22.22 -6.32 -9.79
C ALA A 344 -22.51 -4.90 -9.27
N LEU A 345 -21.53 -4.27 -8.61
CA LEU A 345 -21.65 -2.93 -8.09
C LEU A 345 -21.96 -1.88 -9.17
N ALA A 346 -21.28 -1.94 -10.31
CA ALA A 346 -21.54 -1.03 -11.43
C ALA A 346 -23.00 -1.17 -11.94
N ARG A 347 -23.48 -2.41 -12.11
CA ARG A 347 -24.87 -2.67 -12.56
C ARG A 347 -25.92 -2.20 -11.55
N GLU A 348 -25.67 -2.43 -10.27
CA GLU A 348 -26.64 -2.15 -9.20
C GLU A 348 -26.73 -0.67 -8.86
N THR A 349 -25.59 0.03 -8.92
CA THR A 349 -25.51 1.45 -8.53
C THR A 349 -25.64 2.42 -9.70
N GLY A 350 -25.34 1.96 -10.93
CA GLY A 350 -25.25 2.83 -12.11
C GLY A 350 -24.11 3.85 -12.06
N GLN A 351 -23.19 3.72 -11.08
CA GLN A 351 -22.06 4.63 -10.93
C GLN A 351 -20.97 4.33 -11.97
N THR A 352 -20.30 5.38 -12.43
CA THR A 352 -19.20 5.29 -13.41
C THR A 352 -17.81 5.33 -12.76
N ASN A 353 -17.73 5.75 -11.49
CA ASN A 353 -16.48 5.96 -10.78
C ASN A 353 -16.32 4.94 -9.64
N LEU A 354 -15.12 4.37 -9.52
CA LEU A 354 -14.74 3.42 -8.47
C LEU A 354 -13.52 3.93 -7.71
N CYS A 355 -13.60 3.94 -6.37
CA CYS A 355 -12.45 4.13 -5.50
C CYS A 355 -12.09 2.80 -4.82
N LEU A 356 -10.78 2.50 -4.70
CA LEU A 356 -10.27 1.29 -4.07
C LEU A 356 -9.36 1.62 -2.88
N ALA A 357 -9.56 0.92 -1.76
CA ALA A 357 -8.72 0.98 -0.56
C ALA A 357 -8.64 -0.38 0.16
N GLY A 358 -7.87 -0.44 1.26
CA GLY A 358 -7.52 -1.67 1.97
C GLY A 358 -6.29 -2.37 1.37
N GLY A 359 -5.68 -3.28 2.11
CA GLY A 359 -4.43 -3.94 1.71
C GLY A 359 -4.52 -4.69 0.37
N VAL A 360 -5.69 -5.25 0.03
CA VAL A 360 -5.92 -5.94 -1.27
C VAL A 360 -5.89 -4.95 -2.46
N ALA A 361 -6.21 -3.67 -2.26
CA ALA A 361 -6.09 -2.65 -3.30
C ALA A 361 -4.63 -2.37 -3.73
N LEU A 362 -3.63 -2.90 -3.01
CA LEU A 362 -2.23 -2.93 -3.45
C LEU A 362 -1.95 -4.00 -4.53
N ASN A 363 -2.93 -4.88 -4.81
CA ASN A 363 -2.85 -5.85 -5.91
C ASN A 363 -3.04 -5.15 -7.26
N CYS A 364 -1.95 -4.59 -7.77
CA CYS A 364 -1.95 -3.84 -9.03
C CYS A 364 -2.33 -4.67 -10.26
N VAL A 365 -2.19 -6.00 -10.21
CA VAL A 365 -2.61 -6.92 -11.27
C VAL A 365 -4.14 -6.99 -11.32
N GLY A 366 -4.79 -7.21 -10.16
CA GLY A 366 -6.24 -7.18 -10.03
C GLY A 366 -6.83 -5.83 -10.43
N ASN A 367 -6.24 -4.72 -9.95
CA ASN A 367 -6.66 -3.37 -10.30
C ASN A 367 -6.60 -3.13 -11.82
N GLY A 368 -5.51 -3.55 -12.48
CA GLY A 368 -5.36 -3.44 -13.92
C GLY A 368 -6.41 -4.26 -14.70
N LYS A 369 -6.79 -5.43 -14.17
CA LYS A 369 -7.88 -6.23 -14.77
C LYS A 369 -9.23 -5.58 -14.60
N VAL A 370 -9.53 -5.01 -13.44
CA VAL A 370 -10.78 -4.26 -13.20
C VAL A 370 -10.87 -3.05 -14.14
N LEU A 371 -9.76 -2.33 -14.35
CA LEU A 371 -9.72 -1.20 -15.30
C LEU A 371 -10.00 -1.66 -16.75
N ARG A 372 -9.36 -2.75 -17.19
CA ARG A 372 -9.56 -3.30 -18.55
C ARG A 372 -10.95 -3.88 -18.77
N ASP A 373 -11.57 -4.43 -17.72
CA ASP A 373 -12.94 -4.95 -17.76
C ASP A 373 -13.96 -3.88 -18.14
N GLY A 374 -13.74 -2.64 -17.69
CA GLY A 374 -14.52 -1.47 -18.08
C GLY A 374 -15.92 -1.40 -17.48
N ALA A 375 -16.22 -2.17 -16.44
CA ALA A 375 -17.49 -2.05 -15.70
C ALA A 375 -17.65 -0.66 -15.07
N PHE A 376 -16.54 -0.06 -14.62
CA PHE A 376 -16.44 1.35 -14.25
C PHE A 376 -15.61 2.10 -15.31
N GLU A 377 -16.00 3.32 -15.62
CA GLU A 377 -15.26 4.16 -16.58
C GLU A 377 -13.95 4.67 -15.99
N ASN A 378 -13.99 5.05 -14.70
CA ASN A 378 -12.87 5.63 -13.99
C ASN A 378 -12.59 4.87 -12.69
N ILE A 379 -11.31 4.62 -12.42
CA ILE A 379 -10.87 3.96 -11.19
C ILE A 379 -9.78 4.80 -10.54
N TRP A 380 -9.93 5.06 -9.25
CA TRP A 380 -8.91 5.69 -8.44
C TRP A 380 -8.53 4.79 -7.26
N VAL A 381 -7.24 4.57 -7.07
CA VAL A 381 -6.71 3.72 -5.99
C VAL A 381 -5.90 4.59 -5.05
N GLN A 382 -6.19 4.51 -3.74
CA GLN A 382 -5.42 5.22 -2.71
C GLN A 382 -3.94 4.79 -2.78
N PRO A 383 -2.96 5.71 -2.98
CA PRO A 383 -1.53 5.36 -3.03
C PRO A 383 -1.03 4.68 -1.75
N ALA A 384 -1.55 5.07 -0.58
CA ALA A 384 -1.30 4.41 0.70
C ALA A 384 -2.49 3.53 1.10
N ALA A 385 -2.92 2.60 0.23
CA ALA A 385 -4.16 1.83 0.40
C ALA A 385 -4.20 0.94 1.66
N GLY A 386 -3.05 0.54 2.22
CA GLY A 386 -2.97 -0.18 3.50
C GLY A 386 -3.23 0.70 4.72
N ASP A 387 -2.95 0.16 5.92
CA ASP A 387 -3.26 0.79 7.22
C ASP A 387 -2.65 2.18 7.41
N SER A 388 -1.51 2.48 6.77
CA SER A 388 -0.92 3.83 6.83
C SER A 388 -1.86 4.91 6.27
N GLY A 389 -2.64 4.60 5.24
CA GLY A 389 -3.67 5.50 4.70
C GLY A 389 -4.86 5.67 5.62
N GLY A 390 -5.08 4.73 6.55
CA GLY A 390 -6.09 4.86 7.60
C GLY A 390 -5.89 6.11 8.46
N ALA A 391 -4.63 6.54 8.68
CA ALA A 391 -4.34 7.81 9.36
C ALA A 391 -4.98 9.00 8.62
N LEU A 392 -4.76 9.08 7.30
CA LEU A 392 -5.37 10.12 6.46
C LEU A 392 -6.90 10.01 6.44
N GLY A 393 -7.41 8.79 6.27
CA GLY A 393 -8.84 8.53 6.22
C GLY A 393 -9.56 8.90 7.50
N ALA A 394 -8.97 8.63 8.68
CA ALA A 394 -9.53 9.03 9.96
C ALA A 394 -9.64 10.57 10.08
N ALA A 395 -8.59 11.30 9.66
CA ALA A 395 -8.63 12.77 9.66
C ALA A 395 -9.71 13.31 8.71
N LEU A 396 -9.83 12.75 7.52
CA LEU A 396 -10.83 13.16 6.53
C LEU A 396 -12.26 12.77 6.96
N THR A 397 -12.44 11.61 7.61
CA THR A 397 -13.72 11.23 8.25
C THR A 397 -14.12 12.24 9.30
N ALA A 398 -13.18 12.64 10.16
CA ALA A 398 -13.46 13.66 11.17
C ALA A 398 -13.84 15.01 10.53
N TYR A 399 -13.13 15.45 9.49
CA TYR A 399 -13.39 16.72 8.83
C TYR A 399 -14.71 16.76 8.05
N TYR A 400 -14.93 15.78 7.16
CA TYR A 400 -16.08 15.80 6.26
C TYR A 400 -17.34 15.17 6.88
N HIS A 401 -17.21 13.97 7.49
CA HIS A 401 -18.36 13.24 8.00
C HIS A 401 -18.79 13.71 9.39
N HIS A 402 -17.84 13.83 10.36
CA HIS A 402 -18.18 14.19 11.74
C HIS A 402 -18.49 15.68 11.89
N LEU A 403 -17.66 16.56 11.30
CA LEU A 403 -17.81 18.02 11.38
C LEU A 403 -18.71 18.59 10.29
N GLY A 404 -19.02 17.83 9.24
CA GLY A 404 -19.97 18.21 8.19
C GLY A 404 -19.47 19.28 7.22
N HIS A 405 -18.16 19.46 7.09
CA HIS A 405 -17.58 20.42 6.15
C HIS A 405 -17.86 20.01 4.69
N GLN A 406 -18.06 21.01 3.82
CA GLN A 406 -18.30 20.77 2.40
C GLN A 406 -17.02 20.38 1.67
N ARG A 407 -17.10 19.33 0.86
CA ARG A 407 -16.03 18.92 -0.04
C ARG A 407 -16.14 19.65 -1.37
N LYS A 408 -14.99 20.05 -1.91
CA LYS A 408 -14.89 20.64 -3.26
C LYS A 408 -13.95 19.74 -4.08
N THR A 409 -14.35 19.41 -5.28
CA THR A 409 -13.54 18.70 -6.28
C THR A 409 -13.77 19.30 -7.65
N ASP A 410 -12.76 19.27 -8.51
CA ASP A 410 -12.83 19.73 -9.91
C ASP A 410 -13.15 18.61 -10.90
N GLY A 411 -13.28 17.37 -10.41
CA GLY A 411 -13.52 16.17 -11.22
C GLY A 411 -12.30 15.66 -11.99
N LYS A 412 -11.13 16.26 -11.79
CA LYS A 412 -9.90 15.95 -12.54
C LYS A 412 -8.68 15.72 -11.67
N THR A 413 -8.44 16.60 -10.71
CA THR A 413 -7.23 16.61 -9.89
C THR A 413 -7.51 15.95 -8.55
N ASP A 414 -6.68 14.99 -8.15
CA ASP A 414 -6.78 14.40 -6.82
C ASP A 414 -6.04 15.23 -5.75
N ALA A 415 -6.42 15.04 -4.49
CA ALA A 415 -5.84 15.79 -3.39
C ALA A 415 -4.53 15.18 -2.84
N MET A 416 -4.09 14.01 -3.37
CA MET A 416 -2.82 13.40 -2.97
C MET A 416 -1.61 14.05 -3.63
N ARG A 417 -1.79 14.80 -4.74
CA ARG A 417 -0.74 15.57 -5.41
C ARG A 417 0.52 14.75 -5.71
N GLY A 418 0.36 13.59 -6.34
CA GLY A 418 1.47 12.68 -6.61
C GLY A 418 1.95 11.90 -5.40
N ALA A 419 1.23 11.95 -4.27
CA ALA A 419 1.57 11.36 -2.97
C ALA A 419 2.83 11.95 -2.30
N TYR A 420 3.37 13.07 -2.77
CA TYR A 420 4.56 13.73 -2.21
C TYR A 420 4.20 14.53 -0.94
N LEU A 421 3.91 13.82 0.15
CA LEU A 421 3.40 14.40 1.41
C LEU A 421 4.39 14.27 2.57
N GLY A 422 5.49 13.52 2.40
CA GLY A 422 6.51 13.27 3.40
C GLY A 422 7.67 14.29 3.41
N PRO A 423 8.73 14.03 4.18
CA PRO A 423 9.84 14.97 4.40
C PRO A 423 10.57 15.38 3.14
N GLN A 424 11.04 16.64 3.14
CA GLN A 424 11.99 17.20 2.19
C GLN A 424 13.12 17.91 2.92
N TYR A 425 14.21 18.16 2.20
CA TYR A 425 15.41 18.81 2.71
C TYR A 425 15.77 19.97 1.80
N THR A 426 16.22 21.09 2.38
CA THR A 426 16.79 22.20 1.61
C THR A 426 18.13 21.79 1.01
N GLN A 427 18.60 22.52 0.00
CA GLN A 427 19.91 22.23 -0.59
C GLN A 427 21.04 22.36 0.45
N GLY A 428 21.00 23.39 1.31
CA GLY A 428 21.98 23.58 2.38
C GLY A 428 21.97 22.43 3.39
N ASP A 429 20.79 22.03 3.90
CA ASP A 429 20.68 20.86 4.79
C ASP A 429 21.23 19.59 4.16
N THR A 430 21.00 19.41 2.86
CA THR A 430 21.49 18.24 2.10
C THR A 430 23.01 18.23 2.04
N GLU A 431 23.62 19.37 1.74
CA GLU A 431 25.07 19.51 1.66
C GLU A 431 25.75 19.27 3.02
N ASP A 432 25.21 19.86 4.09
CA ASP A 432 25.73 19.71 5.44
C ASP A 432 25.65 18.24 5.90
N ARG A 433 24.49 17.60 5.75
CA ARG A 433 24.28 16.19 6.13
C ARG A 433 25.15 15.21 5.34
N LEU A 434 25.33 15.44 4.04
CA LEU A 434 26.22 14.63 3.21
C LEU A 434 27.69 14.82 3.60
N ARG A 435 28.10 16.06 3.90
CA ARG A 435 29.47 16.39 4.38
C ARG A 435 29.75 15.70 5.71
N ASP A 436 28.80 15.78 6.66
CA ASP A 436 28.93 15.15 7.99
C ASP A 436 28.99 13.62 7.88
N ALA A 437 28.33 13.04 6.87
CA ALA A 437 28.40 11.61 6.55
C ALA A 437 29.71 11.20 5.84
N GLY A 438 30.60 12.14 5.53
CA GLY A 438 31.86 11.88 4.83
C GLY A 438 31.74 11.70 3.31
N ALA A 439 30.63 12.14 2.72
CA ALA A 439 30.37 12.00 1.28
C ALA A 439 31.20 12.97 0.44
N VAL A 440 31.75 12.48 -0.69
CA VAL A 440 32.39 13.31 -1.72
C VAL A 440 31.38 13.59 -2.83
N TYR A 441 31.04 14.86 -3.04
CA TYR A 441 30.04 15.27 -4.04
C TYR A 441 30.44 16.53 -4.80
N SER A 442 29.80 16.74 -5.93
CA SER A 442 29.80 18.00 -6.68
C SER A 442 28.40 18.62 -6.64
N VAL A 443 28.28 19.90 -6.31
CA VAL A 443 27.03 20.65 -6.43
C VAL A 443 26.89 21.11 -7.87
N LEU A 444 25.79 20.74 -8.51
CA LEU A 444 25.50 21.03 -9.92
C LEU A 444 24.35 22.02 -10.05
N SER A 445 24.22 22.66 -11.22
CA SER A 445 23.00 23.37 -11.57
C SER A 445 21.85 22.39 -11.81
N ASP A 446 20.59 22.86 -11.71
CA ASP A 446 19.41 22.01 -12.00
C ASP A 446 19.49 21.36 -13.39
N LYS A 447 19.94 22.14 -14.38
CA LYS A 447 20.14 21.65 -15.75
C LYS A 447 21.22 20.55 -15.80
N ASP A 448 22.37 20.77 -15.14
CA ASP A 448 23.47 19.80 -15.18
C ASP A 448 23.13 18.52 -14.40
N VAL A 449 22.33 18.59 -13.32
CA VAL A 449 21.81 17.41 -12.62
C VAL A 449 21.01 16.54 -13.58
N ILE A 450 20.06 17.13 -14.30
CA ILE A 450 19.23 16.43 -15.28
C ILE A 450 20.09 15.84 -16.39
N GLU A 451 20.98 16.65 -16.99
CA GLU A 451 21.85 16.23 -18.09
C GLU A 451 22.74 15.03 -17.71
N ARG A 452 23.49 15.17 -16.59
CA ARG A 452 24.42 14.11 -16.16
C ARG A 452 23.71 12.86 -15.67
N THR A 453 22.54 13.01 -15.06
CA THR A 453 21.75 11.85 -14.62
C THR A 453 21.16 11.11 -15.81
N ALA A 454 20.58 11.80 -16.79
CA ALA A 454 20.07 11.20 -18.01
C ALA A 454 21.17 10.49 -18.81
N GLN A 455 22.37 11.10 -18.90
CA GLN A 455 23.52 10.47 -19.56
C GLN A 455 23.97 9.21 -18.79
N ALA A 456 24.04 9.26 -17.45
CA ALA A 456 24.39 8.09 -16.64
C ALA A 456 23.40 6.93 -16.83
N LEU A 457 22.10 7.22 -16.94
CA LEU A 457 21.09 6.22 -17.26
C LEU A 457 21.27 5.65 -18.66
N ALA A 458 21.53 6.52 -19.67
CA ALA A 458 21.79 6.10 -21.04
C ALA A 458 23.09 5.25 -21.18
N ASP A 459 24.05 5.46 -20.28
CA ASP A 459 25.27 4.63 -20.12
C ASP A 459 25.01 3.34 -19.30
N GLU A 460 23.76 2.94 -19.10
CA GLU A 460 23.31 1.77 -18.34
C GLU A 460 23.73 1.73 -16.87
N LYS A 461 23.98 2.88 -16.24
CA LYS A 461 24.32 2.95 -14.81
C LYS A 461 23.10 2.91 -13.93
N ALA A 462 23.20 2.23 -12.78
CA ALA A 462 22.21 2.29 -11.73
C ALA A 462 22.34 3.59 -10.94
N VAL A 463 21.26 4.39 -10.90
CA VAL A 463 21.23 5.69 -10.26
C VAL A 463 20.32 5.66 -9.03
N ALA A 464 20.85 6.01 -7.87
CA ALA A 464 20.10 6.32 -6.67
C ALA A 464 19.64 7.80 -6.73
N TRP A 465 18.34 8.03 -6.64
CA TRP A 465 17.70 9.32 -6.88
C TRP A 465 16.85 9.74 -5.69
N MET A 466 17.20 10.85 -5.05
CA MET A 466 16.49 11.45 -3.92
C MET A 466 16.19 12.91 -4.21
N GLN A 467 14.89 13.25 -4.41
CA GLN A 467 14.46 14.58 -4.82
C GLN A 467 13.16 14.99 -4.14
N GLY A 468 13.05 16.27 -3.78
CA GLY A 468 11.84 16.87 -3.26
C GLY A 468 11.26 16.16 -2.04
N ARG A 469 9.93 16.25 -1.89
CA ARG A 469 9.19 15.57 -0.81
C ARG A 469 9.16 14.06 -1.03
N MET A 470 9.20 13.32 0.09
CA MET A 470 9.05 11.87 0.08
C MET A 470 7.61 11.45 -0.20
N GLU A 471 7.44 10.31 -0.84
CA GLU A 471 6.15 9.68 -1.10
C GLU A 471 5.50 9.16 0.20
N PHE A 472 4.18 9.34 0.35
CA PHE A 472 3.35 8.68 1.34
C PHE A 472 2.70 7.43 0.73
N GLY A 473 3.12 6.26 1.20
CA GLY A 473 2.71 4.97 0.68
C GLY A 473 3.88 4.01 0.41
N PRO A 474 3.59 2.78 -0.06
CA PRO A 474 4.60 1.73 -0.22
C PRO A 474 5.40 1.83 -1.53
N ARG A 475 5.02 2.73 -2.45
CA ARG A 475 5.66 2.85 -3.77
C ARG A 475 6.58 4.05 -3.83
N ALA A 476 7.76 3.86 -4.45
CA ALA A 476 8.61 4.96 -4.85
C ALA A 476 8.13 5.51 -6.19
N LEU A 477 7.91 6.81 -6.26
CA LEU A 477 7.29 7.50 -7.39
C LEU A 477 8.22 8.56 -8.01
N GLY A 478 9.54 8.46 -7.76
CA GLY A 478 10.54 9.40 -8.26
C GLY A 478 11.04 10.41 -7.22
N GLY A 479 10.59 10.31 -5.95
CA GLY A 479 11.13 11.09 -4.84
C GLY A 479 12.27 10.35 -4.13
N ARG A 480 12.12 9.03 -3.93
CA ARG A 480 13.09 8.13 -3.27
C ARG A 480 13.22 6.85 -4.08
N SER A 481 13.96 6.89 -5.19
CA SER A 481 13.98 5.85 -6.21
C SER A 481 15.39 5.38 -6.56
N PHE A 482 15.53 4.09 -6.89
CA PHE A 482 16.60 3.64 -7.79
C PHE A 482 16.06 3.63 -9.22
N LEU A 483 16.86 4.17 -10.13
CA LEU A 483 16.55 4.31 -11.56
C LEU A 483 17.54 3.50 -12.39
N GLY A 484 17.10 3.06 -13.58
CA GLY A 484 17.93 2.36 -14.55
C GLY A 484 17.41 2.48 -15.97
N ASP A 485 18.21 2.05 -16.95
CA ASP A 485 17.81 2.00 -18.35
C ASP A 485 16.89 0.80 -18.60
N PRO A 486 15.64 1.00 -19.04
CA PRO A 486 14.70 -0.09 -19.30
C PRO A 486 15.04 -0.92 -20.53
N ARG A 487 15.85 -0.38 -21.45
CA ARG A 487 16.29 -1.03 -22.70
C ARG A 487 17.37 -2.08 -22.46
N SER A 488 18.12 -1.95 -21.36
CA SER A 488 19.21 -2.86 -21.02
C SER A 488 18.72 -4.24 -20.59
N PRO A 489 19.09 -5.32 -21.28
CA PRO A 489 18.72 -6.69 -20.91
C PRO A 489 19.32 -7.13 -19.56
N SER A 490 20.42 -6.49 -19.14
CA SER A 490 21.15 -6.82 -17.90
C SER A 490 20.64 -6.04 -16.69
N MET A 491 19.92 -4.92 -16.89
CA MET A 491 19.55 -3.98 -15.81
C MET A 491 18.68 -4.65 -14.73
N GLN A 492 17.71 -5.49 -15.11
CA GLN A 492 16.89 -6.21 -14.16
C GLN A 492 17.74 -7.09 -13.21
N LYS A 493 18.69 -7.84 -13.77
CA LYS A 493 19.61 -8.68 -12.99
C LYS A 493 20.52 -7.84 -12.10
N THR A 494 21.09 -6.76 -12.64
CA THR A 494 21.94 -5.82 -11.91
C THR A 494 21.21 -5.23 -10.70
N LEU A 495 20.03 -4.68 -10.91
CA LEU A 495 19.24 -4.07 -9.83
C LEU A 495 18.80 -5.10 -8.78
N ASN A 496 18.36 -6.32 -9.17
CA ASN A 496 17.94 -7.32 -8.20
C ASN A 496 19.11 -7.86 -7.36
N LEU A 497 20.23 -8.22 -7.99
CA LEU A 497 21.33 -8.92 -7.31
C LEU A 497 22.34 -7.97 -6.65
N LYS A 498 22.63 -6.80 -7.27
CA LYS A 498 23.70 -5.89 -6.83
C LYS A 498 23.20 -4.66 -6.07
N VAL A 499 21.92 -4.33 -6.20
CA VAL A 499 21.33 -3.15 -5.55
C VAL A 499 20.28 -3.52 -4.51
N LYS A 500 19.41 -4.48 -4.83
CA LYS A 500 18.30 -4.85 -3.94
C LYS A 500 18.57 -6.07 -3.08
N TYR A 501 19.59 -6.86 -3.38
CA TYR A 501 19.94 -8.12 -2.69
C TYR A 501 18.72 -9.02 -2.49
N ARG A 502 18.01 -9.31 -3.57
CA ARG A 502 16.73 -10.04 -3.53
C ARG A 502 16.57 -11.03 -4.67
N GLU A 503 15.47 -11.77 -4.63
CA GLU A 503 15.11 -12.79 -5.60
C GLU A 503 15.06 -12.22 -7.03
N SER A 504 15.68 -12.89 -8.00
CA SER A 504 15.82 -12.43 -9.40
C SER A 504 14.51 -12.36 -10.16
N PHE A 505 13.49 -13.16 -9.76
CA PHE A 505 12.20 -13.22 -10.46
C PHE A 505 11.34 -11.95 -10.28
N ARG A 506 11.69 -11.07 -9.34
CA ARG A 506 10.89 -9.88 -9.04
C ARG A 506 10.99 -8.85 -10.16
N PRO A 507 9.85 -8.41 -10.74
CA PRO A 507 9.85 -7.42 -11.80
C PRO A 507 10.14 -6.01 -11.25
N PHE A 508 10.56 -5.12 -12.16
CA PHE A 508 10.64 -3.70 -11.93
C PHE A 508 9.52 -2.96 -12.65
N ALA A 509 9.24 -1.75 -12.21
CA ALA A 509 8.21 -0.90 -12.76
C ALA A 509 8.81 0.16 -13.69
N PRO A 510 8.17 0.49 -14.82
CA PRO A 510 8.48 1.68 -15.60
C PRO A 510 7.85 2.93 -14.98
N SER A 511 8.59 4.03 -14.97
CA SER A 511 8.05 5.39 -14.89
C SER A 511 8.12 6.00 -16.28
N VAL A 512 6.97 6.30 -16.87
CA VAL A 512 6.80 6.83 -18.21
C VAL A 512 6.19 8.22 -18.14
N ARG A 513 6.56 9.15 -19.02
CA ARG A 513 5.86 10.44 -19.12
C ARG A 513 4.39 10.20 -19.46
N SER A 514 3.50 10.93 -18.81
CA SER A 514 2.04 10.72 -18.98
C SER A 514 1.61 10.79 -20.44
N GLU A 515 2.15 11.74 -21.20
CA GLU A 515 1.84 11.96 -22.61
C GLU A 515 2.35 10.87 -23.55
N ASP A 516 3.35 10.07 -23.14
CA ASP A 516 3.90 8.96 -23.93
C ASP A 516 3.35 7.58 -23.51
N ALA A 517 2.60 7.49 -22.41
CA ALA A 517 2.19 6.22 -21.84
C ALA A 517 1.36 5.36 -22.82
N ALA A 518 0.47 6.00 -23.58
CA ALA A 518 -0.38 5.35 -24.56
C ALA A 518 0.37 4.79 -25.78
N ASP A 519 1.59 5.23 -26.06
CA ASP A 519 2.43 4.73 -27.15
C ASP A 519 3.17 3.44 -26.79
N TRP A 520 3.31 3.16 -25.49
CA TRP A 520 4.08 2.02 -24.96
C TRP A 520 3.22 0.94 -24.31
N PHE A 521 2.07 1.33 -23.75
CA PHE A 521 1.25 0.44 -22.94
C PHE A 521 -0.22 0.48 -23.36
N GLU A 522 -0.90 -0.66 -23.20
CA GLU A 522 -2.35 -0.80 -23.35
C GLU A 522 -3.05 -0.27 -22.08
N LEU A 523 -2.71 0.96 -21.68
CA LEU A 523 -3.25 1.60 -20.50
C LEU A 523 -4.38 2.56 -20.90
N LYS A 524 -5.57 2.36 -20.32
CA LYS A 524 -6.69 3.29 -20.43
C LYS A 524 -6.61 4.26 -19.24
N GLY A 525 -6.44 5.56 -19.53
CA GLY A 525 -6.30 6.59 -18.50
C GLY A 525 -4.88 6.65 -17.90
N GLU A 526 -4.78 7.00 -16.63
CA GLU A 526 -3.52 7.32 -15.95
C GLU A 526 -3.25 6.37 -14.77
N SER A 527 -1.98 6.25 -14.40
CA SER A 527 -1.52 5.44 -13.26
C SER A 527 -0.43 6.19 -12.48
N PRO A 528 -0.72 7.33 -11.84
CA PRO A 528 0.30 8.15 -11.20
C PRO A 528 0.95 7.47 -9.98
N TYR A 529 0.27 6.50 -9.37
CA TYR A 529 0.66 5.87 -8.10
C TYR A 529 1.23 4.46 -8.25
N MET A 530 1.53 4.00 -9.49
CA MET A 530 2.13 2.67 -9.72
C MET A 530 1.27 1.52 -9.16
N LEU A 531 -0.07 1.65 -9.24
CA LEU A 531 -1.05 0.68 -8.72
C LEU A 531 -1.90 0.02 -9.81
N MET A 532 -1.50 0.17 -11.08
CA MET A 532 -2.12 -0.46 -12.24
C MET A 532 -1.09 -1.24 -13.05
N VAL A 533 -1.51 -2.41 -13.53
CA VAL A 533 -0.75 -3.23 -14.49
C VAL A 533 -1.47 -3.18 -15.83
N ALA A 534 -0.73 -2.89 -16.89
CA ALA A 534 -1.19 -3.02 -18.26
C ALA A 534 -0.15 -3.73 -19.14
N ASN A 535 -0.56 -4.20 -20.31
CA ASN A 535 0.34 -4.86 -21.22
C ASN A 535 1.21 -3.85 -21.97
N VAL A 536 2.42 -4.25 -22.29
CA VAL A 536 3.26 -3.58 -23.29
C VAL A 536 2.60 -3.75 -24.66
N LYS A 537 2.53 -2.69 -25.48
CA LYS A 537 1.92 -2.75 -26.82
C LYS A 537 2.62 -3.76 -27.72
N GLU A 538 1.86 -4.35 -28.65
CA GLU A 538 2.36 -5.41 -29.54
C GLU A 538 3.53 -4.95 -30.40
N ASP A 539 3.51 -3.72 -30.93
CA ASP A 539 4.59 -3.13 -31.73
C ASP A 539 5.88 -2.89 -30.95
N LYS A 540 5.84 -2.95 -29.62
CA LYS A 540 6.99 -2.89 -28.72
C LYS A 540 7.45 -4.26 -28.22
N ARG A 541 6.69 -5.32 -28.54
CA ARG A 541 7.04 -6.70 -28.19
C ARG A 541 8.00 -7.30 -29.21
N ARG A 542 8.92 -8.08 -28.71
CA ARG A 542 9.80 -8.89 -29.56
C ARG A 542 9.12 -10.22 -29.85
N VAL A 543 9.22 -10.68 -31.10
CA VAL A 543 8.81 -12.04 -31.47
C VAL A 543 9.78 -13.03 -30.83
N MET A 544 9.26 -13.92 -29.98
CA MET A 544 10.04 -14.99 -29.36
C MET A 544 10.14 -16.18 -30.30
N THR A 545 11.28 -16.87 -30.29
CA THR A 545 11.47 -18.15 -30.99
C THR A 545 10.63 -19.25 -30.32
N ASP A 546 10.34 -20.35 -31.05
CA ASP A 546 9.61 -21.50 -30.50
C ASP A 546 10.30 -22.07 -29.23
N ALA A 547 11.64 -22.10 -29.20
CA ALA A 547 12.42 -22.55 -28.07
C ALA A 547 12.26 -21.61 -26.85
N GLU A 548 12.23 -20.28 -27.05
CA GLU A 548 11.99 -19.29 -25.99
C GLU A 548 10.55 -19.35 -25.48
N GLN A 549 9.58 -19.61 -26.35
CA GLN A 549 8.17 -19.79 -25.96
C GLN A 549 7.94 -21.07 -25.15
N ALA A 550 8.68 -22.13 -25.47
CA ALA A 550 8.59 -23.41 -24.77
C ALA A 550 9.22 -23.38 -23.36
N LEU A 551 9.95 -22.33 -23.00
CA LEU A 551 10.48 -22.18 -21.64
C LEU A 551 9.35 -22.09 -20.61
N PHE A 552 9.60 -22.62 -19.42
CA PHE A 552 8.61 -22.70 -18.36
C PHE A 552 9.17 -22.18 -17.02
N GLY A 553 8.29 -21.67 -16.15
CA GLY A 553 8.68 -21.19 -14.85
C GLY A 553 9.73 -20.08 -14.93
N ILE A 554 10.73 -20.17 -14.06
CA ILE A 554 11.75 -19.13 -13.89
C ILE A 554 12.74 -19.03 -15.07
N ASP A 555 12.80 -20.07 -15.93
CA ASP A 555 13.66 -20.04 -17.13
C ASP A 555 13.23 -18.96 -18.13
N LYS A 556 11.97 -18.54 -18.07
CA LYS A 556 11.44 -17.40 -18.85
C LYS A 556 12.09 -16.06 -18.49
N LEU A 557 12.70 -15.94 -17.29
CA LEU A 557 13.14 -14.65 -16.74
C LEU A 557 14.14 -13.92 -17.64
N ASN A 558 15.11 -14.65 -18.20
CA ASN A 558 16.25 -14.05 -18.91
C ASN A 558 15.98 -13.83 -20.42
N VAL A 559 14.77 -14.06 -20.90
CA VAL A 559 14.41 -13.86 -22.31
C VAL A 559 13.95 -12.41 -22.53
N PRO A 560 14.66 -11.60 -23.33
CA PRO A 560 14.18 -10.27 -23.72
C PRO A 560 12.94 -10.41 -24.62
N ARG A 561 11.81 -9.80 -24.21
CA ARG A 561 10.51 -9.93 -24.92
C ARG A 561 9.93 -8.63 -25.45
N SER A 562 10.66 -7.53 -25.27
CA SER A 562 10.24 -6.22 -25.72
C SER A 562 11.44 -5.29 -25.90
N ASP A 563 11.21 -4.07 -26.39
CA ASP A 563 12.20 -2.99 -26.47
C ASP A 563 12.62 -2.47 -25.08
N ILE A 564 11.87 -2.85 -24.03
CA ILE A 564 12.09 -2.43 -22.63
C ILE A 564 12.15 -3.67 -21.70
N PRO A 565 13.12 -4.59 -21.93
CA PRO A 565 13.14 -5.89 -21.24
C PRO A 565 13.28 -5.80 -19.72
N ALA A 566 13.90 -4.75 -19.19
CA ALA A 566 14.10 -4.61 -17.75
C ALA A 566 12.80 -4.35 -16.96
N VAL A 567 11.73 -3.92 -17.61
CA VAL A 567 10.44 -3.60 -17.01
C VAL A 567 9.26 -4.40 -17.57
N THR A 568 9.52 -5.29 -18.52
CA THR A 568 8.51 -6.17 -19.12
C THR A 568 8.52 -7.52 -18.41
N HIS A 569 7.41 -7.86 -17.77
CA HIS A 569 7.26 -9.14 -17.08
C HIS A 569 7.10 -10.31 -18.07
N VAL A 570 7.16 -11.56 -17.57
CA VAL A 570 7.12 -12.78 -18.40
C VAL A 570 5.82 -12.98 -19.16
N ASP A 571 4.74 -12.29 -18.77
CA ASP A 571 3.43 -12.25 -19.39
C ASP A 571 3.20 -10.99 -20.27
N TYR A 572 4.26 -10.25 -20.61
CA TYR A 572 4.23 -8.96 -21.32
C TYR A 572 3.57 -7.81 -20.56
N SER A 573 3.26 -7.99 -19.30
CA SER A 573 2.70 -6.92 -18.47
C SER A 573 3.78 -6.03 -17.86
N ALA A 574 3.39 -4.82 -17.45
CA ALA A 574 4.20 -3.90 -16.67
C ALA A 574 3.34 -3.17 -15.64
N ARG A 575 3.90 -2.89 -14.45
CA ARG A 575 3.27 -2.07 -13.42
C ARG A 575 3.66 -0.61 -13.62
N ILE A 576 2.77 0.18 -14.18
CA ILE A 576 3.08 1.47 -14.78
C ILE A 576 2.95 2.60 -13.76
N GLN A 577 3.90 3.55 -13.79
CA GLN A 577 3.73 4.88 -13.25
C GLN A 577 3.70 5.90 -14.39
N THR A 578 2.60 6.67 -14.51
CA THR A 578 2.56 7.87 -15.34
C THR A 578 3.13 9.06 -14.55
N VAL A 579 4.12 9.75 -15.13
CA VAL A 579 4.80 10.89 -14.51
C VAL A 579 4.29 12.17 -15.16
N HIS A 580 3.72 13.05 -14.33
CA HIS A 580 3.12 14.31 -14.76
C HIS A 580 4.05 15.48 -14.42
N GLU A 581 4.13 16.45 -15.32
CA GLU A 581 4.98 17.63 -15.17
C GLU A 581 4.55 18.51 -13.97
N ASP A 582 3.24 18.64 -13.73
CA ASP A 582 2.67 19.45 -12.67
C ASP A 582 2.90 18.90 -11.25
N THR A 583 2.95 17.57 -11.10
CA THR A 583 3.16 16.92 -9.79
C THR A 583 4.63 16.64 -9.49
N ASN A 584 5.46 16.34 -10.50
CA ASN A 584 6.91 16.13 -10.34
C ASN A 584 7.71 16.65 -11.55
N PRO A 585 7.85 17.98 -11.71
CA PRO A 585 8.50 18.58 -12.87
C PRO A 585 9.95 18.13 -13.06
N ARG A 586 10.67 17.92 -11.95
CA ARG A 586 12.08 17.52 -12.02
C ARG A 586 12.26 16.08 -12.53
N TYR A 587 11.41 15.17 -12.09
CA TYR A 587 11.43 13.78 -12.55
C TYR A 587 10.95 13.66 -13.99
N HIS A 588 9.91 14.41 -14.35
CA HIS A 588 9.43 14.52 -15.73
C HIS A 588 10.53 15.04 -16.67
N ALA A 589 11.25 16.11 -16.27
CA ALA A 589 12.37 16.65 -17.03
C ALA A 589 13.51 15.65 -17.21
N LEU A 590 13.82 14.85 -16.17
CA LEU A 590 14.82 13.77 -16.27
C LEU A 590 14.43 12.75 -17.34
N ILE A 591 13.18 12.26 -17.32
CA ILE A 591 12.69 11.28 -18.29
C ILE A 591 12.63 11.89 -19.70
N THR A 592 12.26 13.18 -19.81
CA THR A 592 12.30 13.92 -21.08
C THR A 592 13.70 13.95 -21.65
N ARG A 593 14.72 14.31 -20.83
CA ARG A 593 16.09 14.34 -21.29
C ARG A 593 16.63 12.95 -21.65
N PHE A 594 16.24 11.92 -20.91
CA PHE A 594 16.55 10.53 -21.25
C PHE A 594 15.93 10.13 -22.60
N LYS A 595 14.67 10.54 -22.88
CA LYS A 595 14.03 10.35 -24.18
C LYS A 595 14.80 11.03 -25.30
N ASP A 596 15.27 12.27 -25.11
CA ASP A 596 16.05 13.01 -26.11
C ASP A 596 17.35 12.28 -26.49
N LEU A 597 18.01 11.67 -25.51
CA LEU A 597 19.25 10.92 -25.71
C LEU A 597 19.04 9.53 -26.35
N THR A 598 17.92 8.91 -26.07
CA THR A 598 17.74 7.46 -26.32
C THR A 598 16.54 7.10 -27.19
N GLY A 599 15.61 8.01 -27.39
CA GLY A 599 14.30 7.75 -28.00
C GLY A 599 13.29 7.06 -27.06
N CYS A 600 13.69 6.67 -25.84
CA CYS A 600 12.83 5.94 -24.89
C CYS A 600 12.27 6.89 -23.82
N PRO A 601 10.94 7.08 -23.71
CA PRO A 601 10.32 8.06 -22.81
C PRO A 601 10.05 7.51 -21.40
N LEU A 602 10.79 6.49 -20.96
CA LEU A 602 10.55 5.84 -19.67
C LEU A 602 11.86 5.33 -19.06
N VAL A 603 11.89 5.18 -17.75
CA VAL A 603 13.00 4.64 -16.97
C VAL A 603 12.52 3.53 -16.05
N VAL A 604 13.41 2.62 -15.65
CA VAL A 604 13.17 1.70 -14.53
C VAL A 604 13.03 2.51 -13.26
N ASN A 605 11.98 2.22 -12.46
CA ASN A 605 11.79 2.81 -11.13
C ASN A 605 11.57 1.71 -10.08
N THR A 606 12.36 1.74 -9.02
CA THR A 606 12.14 0.92 -7.82
C THR A 606 12.48 1.72 -6.57
N SER A 607 11.93 1.30 -5.42
CA SER A 607 12.15 2.00 -4.14
C SER A 607 13.63 2.12 -3.78
N PHE A 608 14.03 3.26 -3.23
CA PHE A 608 15.40 3.48 -2.75
C PHE A 608 15.58 2.86 -1.36
N ASN A 609 15.89 1.58 -1.34
CA ASN A 609 16.20 0.76 -0.17
C ASN A 609 16.76 -0.59 -0.63
N VAL A 610 17.31 -1.38 0.29
CA VAL A 610 17.59 -2.81 0.07
C VAL A 610 16.45 -3.68 0.60
N ARG A 611 16.56 -5.01 0.47
CA ARG A 611 15.60 -5.97 1.05
C ARG A 611 15.53 -5.79 2.57
N GLY A 612 14.33 -5.77 3.13
CA GLY A 612 14.10 -5.60 4.58
C GLY A 612 14.20 -4.16 5.09
N GLU A 613 14.84 -3.26 4.36
CA GLU A 613 14.98 -1.85 4.73
C GLU A 613 13.73 -1.06 4.38
N PRO A 614 13.23 -0.11 5.24
CA PRO A 614 12.31 0.94 4.83
C PRO A 614 12.91 1.83 3.75
N ILE A 615 12.09 2.44 2.89
CA ILE A 615 12.59 3.42 1.90
C ILE A 615 13.37 4.52 2.63
N VAL A 616 14.52 4.95 2.09
CA VAL A 616 15.37 6.00 2.67
C VAL A 616 14.57 7.28 2.90
N CYS A 617 14.81 7.95 4.01
CA CYS A 617 14.12 9.18 4.38
C CYS A 617 15.05 10.40 4.30
N THR A 618 16.23 10.30 4.88
CA THR A 618 17.19 11.40 5.02
C THR A 618 18.34 11.31 4.00
N PRO A 619 19.08 12.40 3.74
CA PRO A 619 20.29 12.36 2.93
C PRO A 619 21.33 11.35 3.42
N GLU A 620 21.47 11.19 4.76
CA GLU A 620 22.37 10.20 5.37
C GLU A 620 21.91 8.76 5.11
N ASP A 621 20.59 8.50 5.17
CA ASP A 621 20.04 7.20 4.81
C ASP A 621 20.33 6.89 3.34
N ALA A 622 20.14 7.88 2.46
CA ALA A 622 20.42 7.75 1.03
C ALA A 622 21.91 7.45 0.77
N PHE A 623 22.82 8.19 1.42
CA PHE A 623 24.25 7.95 1.29
C PHE A 623 24.65 6.57 1.86
N ARG A 624 24.13 6.19 3.02
CA ARG A 624 24.37 4.89 3.64
C ARG A 624 23.91 3.73 2.76
N CYS A 625 22.68 3.80 2.25
CA CYS A 625 22.14 2.78 1.34
C CYS A 625 22.93 2.75 0.02
N PHE A 626 23.30 3.91 -0.52
CA PHE A 626 24.19 3.99 -1.68
C PHE A 626 25.51 3.29 -1.42
N MET A 627 26.20 3.56 -0.32
CA MET A 627 27.49 2.95 0.02
C MET A 627 27.39 1.44 0.25
N GLY A 628 26.25 0.96 0.75
CA GLY A 628 25.97 -0.47 0.96
C GLY A 628 25.56 -1.24 -0.29
N THR A 629 25.39 -0.60 -1.44
CA THR A 629 24.95 -1.24 -2.71
C THR A 629 25.98 -1.04 -3.83
N GLU A 630 25.76 -1.68 -4.98
CA GLU A 630 26.60 -1.48 -6.17
C GLU A 630 26.02 -0.43 -7.15
N ALA A 631 25.14 0.46 -6.69
CA ALA A 631 24.71 1.60 -7.50
C ALA A 631 25.91 2.52 -7.77
N GLU A 632 26.04 3.02 -9.00
CA GLU A 632 27.24 3.78 -9.42
C GLU A 632 27.11 5.27 -9.15
N ILE A 633 25.88 5.80 -9.17
CA ILE A 633 25.60 7.23 -9.02
C ILE A 633 24.57 7.42 -7.89
N LEU A 634 24.77 8.46 -7.08
CA LEU A 634 23.77 8.98 -6.15
C LEU A 634 23.53 10.46 -6.46
N VAL A 635 22.26 10.84 -6.54
CA VAL A 635 21.83 12.23 -6.73
C VAL A 635 20.88 12.62 -5.61
N VAL A 636 21.28 13.57 -4.76
CA VAL A 636 20.46 14.10 -3.66
C VAL A 636 20.36 15.61 -3.84
N GLY A 637 19.14 16.09 -4.15
CA GLY A 637 19.00 17.51 -4.54
C GLY A 637 19.91 17.83 -5.73
N ASN A 638 20.82 18.78 -5.55
CA ASN A 638 21.82 19.18 -6.55
C ASN A 638 23.21 18.54 -6.30
N CYS A 639 23.35 17.71 -5.27
CA CYS A 639 24.56 16.97 -5.00
C CYS A 639 24.64 15.71 -5.88
N PHE A 640 25.70 15.62 -6.69
CA PHE A 640 25.99 14.51 -7.60
C PHE A 640 27.23 13.75 -7.10
N LEU A 641 27.04 12.46 -6.78
CA LEU A 641 28.07 11.58 -6.21
C LEU A 641 28.32 10.40 -7.15
N ARG A 642 29.61 10.03 -7.29
CA ARG A 642 30.01 8.79 -7.98
C ARG A 642 30.57 7.80 -6.96
N LYS A 643 30.19 6.53 -7.05
CA LYS A 643 30.67 5.48 -6.14
C LYS A 643 32.18 5.39 -6.09
N LYS A 644 32.83 5.47 -7.24
CA LYS A 644 34.29 5.37 -7.37
C LYS A 644 35.08 6.50 -6.70
N ASP A 645 34.44 7.63 -6.40
CA ASP A 645 35.07 8.78 -5.77
C ASP A 645 34.91 8.77 -4.24
N GLN A 646 34.13 7.81 -3.71
CA GLN A 646 33.86 7.69 -2.28
C GLN A 646 34.97 6.89 -1.57
N ASP A 647 35.21 7.20 -0.30
CA ASP A 647 36.13 6.43 0.54
C ASP A 647 35.62 4.98 0.71
N PRO A 648 36.38 3.97 0.27
CA PRO A 648 36.01 2.56 0.42
C PRO A 648 35.81 2.13 1.89
N ALA A 649 36.42 2.82 2.86
CA ALA A 649 36.23 2.54 4.28
C ALA A 649 34.81 2.81 4.78
N LEU A 650 34.03 3.63 4.05
CA LEU A 650 32.62 3.90 4.33
C LEU A 650 31.67 2.82 3.75
N LYS A 651 32.19 1.80 3.05
CA LYS A 651 31.39 0.70 2.54
C LYS A 651 30.87 -0.14 3.71
N LEU A 652 29.55 -0.31 3.76
CA LEU A 652 28.87 -1.12 4.75
C LEU A 652 28.52 -2.49 4.16
N ASN A 653 28.58 -3.54 4.98
CA ASN A 653 27.94 -4.81 4.62
C ASN A 653 26.42 -4.65 4.83
N TYR A 654 25.70 -4.49 3.73
CA TYR A 654 24.27 -4.20 3.72
C TYR A 654 23.41 -5.44 3.43
N GLU A 655 24.03 -6.57 3.03
CA GLU A 655 23.34 -7.82 2.72
C GLU A 655 22.58 -8.37 3.93
N ASP A 656 23.22 -8.30 5.11
CA ASP A 656 22.71 -8.85 6.38
C ASP A 656 22.27 -7.76 7.37
N ALA A 657 22.17 -6.49 6.95
CA ALA A 657 21.91 -5.39 7.85
C ALA A 657 20.44 -5.29 8.33
N PHE A 658 19.52 -5.96 7.65
CA PHE A 658 18.09 -5.89 7.92
C PHE A 658 17.46 -7.28 7.98
N ASP A 659 16.44 -7.44 8.83
CA ASP A 659 15.65 -8.66 8.89
C ASP A 659 15.02 -8.97 7.53
N LEU A 660 15.12 -10.21 7.08
CA LEU A 660 14.53 -10.64 5.82
C LEU A 660 13.00 -10.62 5.90
N ASP A 661 12.36 -10.07 4.87
CA ASP A 661 10.92 -10.02 4.69
C ASP A 661 10.38 -11.12 3.76
#